data_d1fbb28716ec92ccddfe66019265c62f
#
_entry.id   d1fbb28716ec92ccddfe66019265c62f
#
_cell.length_a   1.000
_cell.length_b   1.000
_cell.length_c   1.000
_cell.angle_alpha   90.00
_cell.angle_beta   90.00
_cell.angle_gamma   90.00
#
_symmetry.space_group_name_H-M   'P 1'
#
loop_
_entity.id
_entity.type
_entity.pdbx_description
1 polymer ?
#
loop_
_entity_poly.entity_id
_entity_poly.type
_entity_poly.pdbx_seq_one_letter_code
_entity_poly.pdbx_strand_id
1 'polypeptide(L)'
;MKKILPLLLMLLSASAIYAQSGTVTGIVRDRQTGETLPGANVIIQGTTTGAITDINGRYTLGVPAGEVTLVASFIGYNPQTQTVTVGAGQTVTLNFSLAEDIALLQEFVLIGYGVQRREDATGSVSVVDTRDFNKGSITNPQELLVGKIPGVQITTGGGAPGEGAMIRIRGGSSLSASNDPLIVVDGVPIENAGVPGLRNPLTTINPNDIESFTVLKDASATAIYGSRASNGVIIITTKKGKEGAPLRFEYSGTYSLSTKAKTVDVLGADEYRDIINQRYGNNPAITGMLGTESTNWQDQIFRDAFTHDHTISASGAYRTLPFRASIGYNAQDGILLTDNLQRVSGALNLSPSFLDDHLKVNLNIRGVNIENQFANQGAIGAAVMFDPTKPVRDPNSPFGGFFVWEDGGIPKPVATTNPVALLELRDDRSSVQRFIGNAQFEYKFHFLPELKANLNMAYDYSTSEGSLFIPDYAAWEYVNGGRDARYGQDRKNELIDFYLNYVKELPSINSRLDVMGGYSWQHFWREGFSRATNIQGNMAGTPFRELEDITYASESYLISFFGRVNYSLMDRYLLTFTLRNDGSSRFSPDTRWGLFPSAAFAWKINEEAFMADADLFSELKLRVGYGITGQENIGQGEYPYLARYTQSRQGAFFQWGQPGNFIPTWRPEGYDANLKWEETTTFNVGLDYGIARDRYYGTLDFYFRETRDLINFIPVPAGTNLTNFILTNIGNMENTGMEFSIFTRPVVTRDFTWLFGFNATWNDTKITKLTAVEDPDYLGVQIGGISGGVGNNIQIHSVDYAPNSFFVWQQVYDTDGNPIEGLYVDRNGDGEITEADLYRLKRPAPTYYFGITSDFEYRNWNLSFAGRANIGNFVYNNVSSMNGELSRLHRPEGPYLSNITRDALSIGFNNAQYLSDFFIQDGSFFKMDHITLGYNFQNVLGSGTNLYVSGVVQNAFVLTKYKGMDPEVGSGIDNNIYPRPRNFVLSVNLQF
;
A
#
# COMPACT_ATOMS: atom_id res chain seq x y z
N MET A 1 -30.44 88.63 -5.46
CA MET A 1 -29.03 88.13 -5.39
C MET A 1 -28.57 87.66 -3.99
N LYS A 2 -29.43 87.34 -2.97
CA LYS A 2 -29.01 86.93 -1.61
C LYS A 2 -29.28 85.44 -1.32
N LYS A 3 -29.73 84.58 -2.33
CA LYS A 3 -30.02 83.20 -2.16
C LYS A 3 -29.15 82.28 -3.00
N ILE A 4 -28.17 82.77 -3.77
CA ILE A 4 -27.31 82.04 -4.65
C ILE A 4 -25.89 81.82 -3.98
N LEU A 5 -25.50 82.62 -3.03
CA LEU A 5 -24.21 82.58 -2.34
C LEU A 5 -24.01 81.34 -1.45
N PRO A 6 -25.04 80.84 -0.68
CA PRO A 6 -24.88 79.64 0.08
C PRO A 6 -24.82 78.30 -0.78
N LEU A 7 -25.47 78.34 -1.98
CA LEU A 7 -25.43 77.20 -2.88
C LEU A 7 -24.09 77.08 -3.60
N LEU A 8 -23.41 78.20 -3.88
CA LEU A 8 -22.05 78.23 -4.48
C LEU A 8 -20.97 77.85 -3.45
N LEU A 9 -21.17 78.18 -2.15
CA LEU A 9 -20.30 77.74 -1.06
C LEU A 9 -20.44 76.26 -0.77
N MET A 10 -21.65 75.68 -0.91
CA MET A 10 -21.90 74.25 -0.75
C MET A 10 -21.32 73.45 -1.94
N LEU A 11 -21.33 73.97 -3.14
CA LEU A 11 -20.69 73.36 -4.33
C LEU A 11 -19.16 73.43 -4.29
N LEU A 12 -18.61 74.56 -3.70
CA LEU A 12 -17.17 74.64 -3.51
C LEU A 12 -16.63 73.83 -2.35
N SER A 13 -17.42 73.52 -1.32
CA SER A 13 -17.07 72.61 -0.27
C SER A 13 -17.19 71.10 -0.67
N ALA A 14 -18.08 70.79 -1.63
CA ALA A 14 -18.19 69.43 -2.18
C ALA A 14 -17.02 69.08 -3.13
N SER A 15 -16.40 70.08 -3.75
CA SER A 15 -15.21 69.81 -4.60
C SER A 15 -13.88 69.66 -3.82
N ALA A 16 -13.85 70.05 -2.55
CA ALA A 16 -12.67 69.92 -1.69
C ALA A 16 -12.53 68.50 -1.08
N ILE A 17 -13.58 67.69 -1.15
CA ILE A 17 -13.57 66.31 -0.61
C ILE A 17 -12.99 65.29 -1.62
N TYR A 18 -12.85 65.61 -2.89
CA TYR A 18 -12.36 64.72 -3.92
C TYR A 18 -10.83 64.74 -4.16
N ALA A 19 -10.05 65.41 -3.34
CA ALA A 19 -8.64 65.73 -3.63
C ALA A 19 -7.64 65.03 -2.67
N GLN A 20 -8.00 63.95 -2.02
CA GLN A 20 -7.07 63.26 -1.11
C GLN A 20 -7.04 61.72 -1.30
N SER A 21 -6.89 61.25 -2.53
CA SER A 21 -6.64 59.83 -2.78
C SER A 21 -5.20 59.62 -3.31
N GLY A 22 -4.57 58.57 -2.86
CA GLY A 22 -3.34 58.07 -3.40
C GLY A 22 -3.58 56.69 -4.03
N THR A 23 -2.54 56.05 -4.54
CA THR A 23 -2.63 54.72 -5.17
C THR A 23 -1.65 53.78 -4.53
N VAL A 24 -2.10 52.54 -4.22
CA VAL A 24 -1.22 51.43 -3.86
C VAL A 24 -1.21 50.44 -4.99
N THR A 25 -0.03 50.07 -5.45
CA THR A 25 0.18 49.03 -6.45
C THR A 25 1.12 47.95 -5.90
N GLY A 26 1.05 46.74 -6.39
CA GLY A 26 1.93 45.64 -5.92
C GLY A 26 1.63 44.32 -6.59
N ILE A 27 2.33 43.31 -6.13
CA ILE A 27 2.17 41.94 -6.60
C ILE A 27 1.83 41.07 -5.40
N VAL A 28 0.84 40.18 -5.58
CA VAL A 28 0.53 39.14 -4.63
C VAL A 28 1.16 37.82 -5.13
N ARG A 29 1.92 37.16 -4.27
CA ARG A 29 2.65 35.94 -4.61
C ARG A 29 2.41 34.85 -3.57
N ASP A 30 2.57 33.62 -3.98
CA ASP A 30 2.77 32.50 -3.07
C ASP A 30 4.10 32.66 -2.33
N ARG A 31 4.09 32.44 -1.03
CA ARG A 31 5.26 32.61 -0.17
C ARG A 31 6.32 31.53 -0.37
N GLN A 32 5.88 30.31 -0.70
CA GLN A 32 6.74 29.12 -0.80
C GLN A 32 7.30 28.96 -2.21
N THR A 33 6.45 29.10 -3.22
CA THR A 33 6.83 28.93 -4.62
C THR A 33 7.33 30.23 -5.27
N GLY A 34 6.98 31.40 -4.70
CA GLY A 34 7.24 32.72 -5.29
C GLY A 34 6.35 33.04 -6.49
N GLU A 35 5.42 32.14 -6.85
CA GLU A 35 4.48 32.33 -7.95
C GLU A 35 3.54 33.50 -7.69
N THR A 36 3.17 34.17 -8.76
CA THR A 36 2.13 35.23 -8.68
C THR A 36 0.76 34.59 -8.54
N LEU A 37 -0.12 35.21 -7.73
CA LEU A 37 -1.47 34.74 -7.47
C LEU A 37 -2.49 35.62 -8.24
N PRO A 38 -2.88 35.19 -9.46
CA PRO A 38 -3.94 35.88 -10.22
C PRO A 38 -5.30 35.65 -9.53
N GLY A 39 -6.14 36.70 -9.51
CA GLY A 39 -7.44 36.62 -8.86
C GLY A 39 -7.42 36.76 -7.34
N ALA A 40 -6.25 37.09 -6.74
CA ALA A 40 -6.17 37.44 -5.33
C ALA A 40 -6.89 38.75 -5.03
N ASN A 41 -7.60 38.82 -3.92
CA ASN A 41 -8.35 40.00 -3.53
C ASN A 41 -7.54 40.85 -2.54
N VAL A 42 -7.36 42.14 -2.82
CA VAL A 42 -6.70 43.09 -1.93
C VAL A 42 -7.70 44.19 -1.55
N ILE A 43 -8.09 44.24 -0.28
CA ILE A 43 -9.13 45.13 0.23
C ILE A 43 -8.56 46.08 1.30
N ILE A 44 -9.16 47.25 1.45
CA ILE A 44 -8.92 48.14 2.59
C ILE A 44 -9.65 47.52 3.80
N GLN A 45 -8.93 47.28 4.89
CA GLN A 45 -9.48 46.66 6.08
C GLN A 45 -10.70 47.38 6.60
N GLY A 46 -11.81 46.68 6.84
CA GLY A 46 -13.07 47.24 7.32
C GLY A 46 -13.93 47.92 6.27
N THR A 47 -13.57 47.81 4.99
CA THR A 47 -14.36 48.36 3.89
C THR A 47 -14.62 47.33 2.79
N THR A 48 -15.51 47.66 1.83
CA THR A 48 -15.73 46.86 0.63
C THR A 48 -14.89 47.34 -0.57
N THR A 49 -14.00 48.33 -0.36
CA THR A 49 -13.14 48.87 -1.42
C THR A 49 -11.93 47.97 -1.60
N GLY A 50 -11.75 47.38 -2.79
CA GLY A 50 -10.64 46.49 -3.09
C GLY A 50 -10.32 46.40 -4.57
N ALA A 51 -9.26 45.66 -4.90
CA ALA A 51 -8.83 45.32 -6.25
C ALA A 51 -8.52 43.83 -6.33
N ILE A 52 -8.78 43.23 -7.48
CA ILE A 52 -8.42 41.87 -7.80
C ILE A 52 -7.12 41.86 -8.60
N THR A 53 -6.20 40.96 -8.32
CA THR A 53 -4.94 40.86 -9.07
C THR A 53 -5.18 40.35 -10.50
N ASP A 54 -4.43 40.90 -11.44
CA ASP A 54 -4.41 40.49 -12.85
C ASP A 54 -3.69 39.14 -13.04
N ILE A 55 -3.57 38.69 -14.30
CA ILE A 55 -2.92 37.43 -14.68
C ILE A 55 -1.43 37.33 -14.27
N ASN A 56 -0.81 38.48 -13.94
CA ASN A 56 0.56 38.55 -13.43
C ASN A 56 0.60 38.75 -11.91
N GLY A 57 -0.52 38.56 -11.22
CA GLY A 57 -0.65 38.78 -9.78
C GLY A 57 -0.54 40.24 -9.34
N ARG A 58 -0.66 41.20 -10.25
CA ARG A 58 -0.54 42.64 -9.96
C ARG A 58 -1.88 43.24 -9.61
N TYR A 59 -1.88 44.12 -8.64
CA TYR A 59 -3.06 44.91 -8.29
C TYR A 59 -2.73 46.42 -8.29
N THR A 60 -3.75 47.24 -8.49
CA THR A 60 -3.71 48.69 -8.33
C THR A 60 -4.99 49.12 -7.65
N LEU A 61 -4.86 49.75 -6.49
CA LEU A 61 -5.98 50.15 -5.64
C LEU A 61 -5.87 51.64 -5.26
N GLY A 62 -6.92 52.40 -5.54
CA GLY A 62 -7.08 53.77 -5.06
C GLY A 62 -7.42 53.76 -3.56
N VAL A 63 -6.65 54.45 -2.75
CA VAL A 63 -6.82 54.52 -1.30
C VAL A 63 -6.90 55.95 -0.81
N PRO A 64 -7.56 56.26 0.33
CA PRO A 64 -7.48 57.57 1.00
C PRO A 64 -6.04 57.89 1.34
N ALA A 65 -5.66 59.20 1.27
CA ALA A 65 -4.37 59.64 1.75
C ALA A 65 -4.29 59.52 3.28
N GLY A 66 -3.21 58.95 3.78
CA GLY A 66 -2.98 58.71 5.19
C GLY A 66 -2.43 57.27 5.43
N GLU A 67 -2.55 56.82 6.63
CA GLU A 67 -2.21 55.44 6.99
C GLU A 67 -3.38 54.50 6.62
N VAL A 68 -3.13 53.50 5.76
CA VAL A 68 -4.14 52.57 5.27
C VAL A 68 -3.66 51.13 5.50
N THR A 69 -4.51 50.33 6.07
CA THR A 69 -4.25 48.89 6.27
C THR A 69 -4.93 48.08 5.16
N LEU A 70 -4.16 47.33 4.42
CA LEU A 70 -4.63 46.46 3.34
C LEU A 70 -4.56 45.00 3.74
N VAL A 71 -5.58 44.24 3.37
CA VAL A 71 -5.66 42.77 3.55
C VAL A 71 -5.66 42.16 2.18
N ALA A 72 -4.63 41.33 1.91
CA ALA A 72 -4.58 40.46 0.74
C ALA A 72 -5.09 39.07 1.11
N SER A 73 -5.99 38.50 0.32
CA SER A 73 -6.56 37.17 0.50
C SER A 73 -6.69 36.46 -0.85
N PHE A 74 -6.51 35.14 -0.82
CA PHE A 74 -6.71 34.29 -1.98
C PHE A 74 -7.23 32.92 -1.50
N ILE A 75 -8.06 32.24 -2.28
CA ILE A 75 -8.59 30.92 -1.92
C ILE A 75 -7.43 29.93 -1.73
N GLY A 76 -7.37 29.26 -0.60
CA GLY A 76 -6.28 28.34 -0.26
C GLY A 76 -5.06 28.99 0.38
N TYR A 77 -5.15 30.27 0.79
CA TYR A 77 -4.04 31.01 1.41
C TYR A 77 -4.46 31.76 2.67
N ASN A 78 -3.56 31.83 3.64
CA ASN A 78 -3.75 32.66 4.84
C ASN A 78 -3.74 34.13 4.46
N PRO A 79 -4.75 34.94 4.85
CA PRO A 79 -4.78 36.35 4.57
C PRO A 79 -3.58 37.07 5.21
N GLN A 80 -2.97 37.99 4.47
CA GLN A 80 -1.88 38.81 4.98
C GLN A 80 -2.33 40.27 5.08
N THR A 81 -2.11 40.90 6.24
CA THR A 81 -2.41 42.29 6.52
C THR A 81 -1.14 43.10 6.57
N GLN A 82 -1.09 44.23 5.85
CA GLN A 82 0.02 45.16 5.91
C GLN A 82 -0.52 46.61 5.94
N THR A 83 0.14 47.48 6.72
CA THR A 83 -0.19 48.87 6.83
C THR A 83 0.82 49.71 6.04
N VAL A 84 0.34 50.72 5.29
CA VAL A 84 1.15 51.60 4.46
C VAL A 84 0.65 53.05 4.55
N THR A 85 1.57 54.01 4.58
CA THR A 85 1.22 55.45 4.55
C THR A 85 1.32 55.92 3.10
N VAL A 86 0.22 56.53 2.57
CA VAL A 86 0.10 56.98 1.19
C VAL A 86 -0.21 58.45 1.19
N GLY A 87 0.64 59.27 0.56
CA GLY A 87 0.39 60.69 0.36
C GLY A 87 -0.65 60.96 -0.72
N ALA A 88 -1.28 62.14 -0.68
CA ALA A 88 -2.24 62.57 -1.72
C ALA A 88 -1.54 62.61 -3.11
N GLY A 89 -2.10 61.90 -4.09
CA GLY A 89 -1.53 61.78 -5.43
C GLY A 89 -0.30 60.86 -5.53
N GLN A 90 0.15 60.26 -4.43
CA GLN A 90 1.32 59.36 -4.40
C GLN A 90 0.94 57.95 -4.80
N THR A 91 1.84 57.28 -5.54
CA THR A 91 1.77 55.84 -5.78
C THR A 91 2.82 55.13 -4.93
N VAL A 92 2.39 54.17 -4.09
CA VAL A 92 3.25 53.36 -3.22
C VAL A 92 3.19 51.92 -3.67
N THR A 93 4.33 51.24 -3.70
CA THR A 93 4.38 49.79 -4.03
C THR A 93 4.37 48.98 -2.74
N LEU A 94 3.38 48.07 -2.61
CA LEU A 94 3.23 47.16 -1.49
C LEU A 94 3.00 45.74 -2.04
N ASN A 95 3.91 44.81 -1.76
CA ASN A 95 3.80 43.44 -2.22
C ASN A 95 3.35 42.52 -1.07
N PHE A 96 2.53 41.55 -1.39
CA PHE A 96 2.08 40.51 -0.47
C PHE A 96 2.68 39.14 -0.83
N SER A 97 3.06 38.36 0.19
CA SER A 97 3.51 37.00 0.04
C SER A 97 2.63 36.12 0.92
N LEU A 98 1.59 35.55 0.33
CA LEU A 98 0.62 34.73 1.03
C LEU A 98 1.20 33.33 1.26
N ALA A 99 1.07 32.83 2.48
CA ALA A 99 1.36 31.43 2.78
C ALA A 99 0.12 30.60 2.47
N GLU A 100 0.31 29.44 1.84
CA GLU A 100 -0.79 28.50 1.66
C GLU A 100 -1.44 28.20 3.02
N ASP A 101 -2.77 28.20 3.05
CA ASP A 101 -3.52 27.74 4.21
C ASP A 101 -3.66 26.24 4.16
N ILE A 102 -2.82 25.55 4.92
CA ILE A 102 -2.77 24.10 5.01
C ILE A 102 -4.11 23.52 5.50
N ALA A 103 -4.87 24.27 6.28
CA ALA A 103 -6.20 23.86 6.73
C ALA A 103 -7.24 23.90 5.58
N LEU A 104 -7.15 24.87 4.66
CA LEU A 104 -8.07 25.01 3.53
C LEU A 104 -7.83 23.97 2.40
N LEU A 105 -6.61 23.47 2.22
CA LEU A 105 -6.31 22.42 1.23
C LEU A 105 -6.83 21.03 1.65
N GLN A 106 -7.13 20.84 2.93
CA GLN A 106 -7.81 19.66 3.46
C GLN A 106 -9.33 19.84 3.57
N GLU A 107 -9.88 20.90 3.05
CA GLU A 107 -11.29 21.29 3.23
C GLU A 107 -12.27 20.31 2.57
N PHE A 108 -11.86 19.64 1.49
CA PHE A 108 -12.73 18.71 0.76
C PHE A 108 -12.15 17.30 0.73
N VAL A 109 -12.99 16.33 1.08
CA VAL A 109 -12.67 14.91 1.02
C VAL A 109 -13.56 14.21 0.00
N LEU A 110 -12.98 13.30 -0.77
CA LEU A 110 -13.74 12.46 -1.67
C LEU A 110 -14.32 11.28 -0.86
N ILE A 111 -15.64 11.19 -0.78
CA ILE A 111 -16.35 10.12 -0.09
C ILE A 111 -17.25 9.39 -1.09
N GLY A 112 -16.78 8.28 -1.61
CA GLY A 112 -17.52 7.48 -2.58
C GLY A 112 -17.82 8.26 -3.86
N TYR A 113 -19.09 8.44 -4.16
CA TYR A 113 -19.58 9.13 -5.36
C TYR A 113 -19.76 10.64 -5.19
N GLY A 114 -19.10 11.28 -4.21
CA GLY A 114 -19.24 12.72 -3.99
C GLY A 114 -18.06 13.34 -3.25
N VAL A 115 -17.99 14.65 -3.29
CA VAL A 115 -17.04 15.47 -2.55
C VAL A 115 -17.77 16.14 -1.39
N GLN A 116 -17.26 16.04 -0.19
CA GLN A 116 -17.81 16.62 1.02
C GLN A 116 -16.73 17.47 1.73
N ARG A 117 -17.13 18.49 2.48
CA ARG A 117 -16.19 19.17 3.37
C ARG A 117 -15.72 18.18 4.43
N ARG A 118 -14.43 18.22 4.79
CA ARG A 118 -13.88 17.39 5.85
C ARG A 118 -14.61 17.58 7.18
N GLU A 119 -14.94 18.81 7.52
CA GLU A 119 -15.68 19.17 8.72
C GLU A 119 -17.09 18.56 8.76
N ASP A 120 -17.69 18.25 7.60
CA ASP A 120 -19.02 17.66 7.48
C ASP A 120 -18.98 16.13 7.40
N ALA A 121 -17.79 15.53 7.35
CA ALA A 121 -17.65 14.08 7.32
C ALA A 121 -18.10 13.45 8.64
N THR A 122 -19.06 12.51 8.55
CA THR A 122 -19.61 11.76 9.69
C THR A 122 -18.80 10.51 10.00
N GLY A 123 -18.03 9.99 9.04
CA GLY A 123 -17.19 8.79 9.18
C GLY A 123 -15.72 9.10 9.46
N SER A 124 -14.95 8.05 9.79
CA SER A 124 -13.49 8.12 9.98
C SER A 124 -12.78 8.16 8.63
N VAL A 125 -12.33 9.34 8.23
CA VAL A 125 -11.66 9.60 6.95
C VAL A 125 -10.30 10.24 7.21
N SER A 126 -9.25 9.74 6.57
CA SER A 126 -7.91 10.32 6.61
C SER A 126 -7.45 10.70 5.22
N VAL A 127 -6.86 11.88 5.07
CA VAL A 127 -6.29 12.37 3.80
C VAL A 127 -4.81 12.58 3.98
N VAL A 128 -4.02 12.13 2.99
CA VAL A 128 -2.57 12.37 2.89
C VAL A 128 -2.30 12.98 1.52
N ASP A 129 -1.74 14.16 1.48
CA ASP A 129 -1.42 14.88 0.24
C ASP A 129 0.09 14.87 -0.09
N THR A 130 0.47 15.52 -1.19
CA THR A 130 1.84 15.50 -1.70
C THR A 130 2.89 16.04 -0.72
N ARG A 131 2.50 16.85 0.26
CA ARG A 131 3.42 17.41 1.28
C ARG A 131 3.75 16.37 2.34
N ASP A 132 2.76 15.54 2.67
CA ASP A 132 2.88 14.50 3.70
C ASP A 132 3.49 13.20 3.17
N PHE A 133 3.65 13.04 1.86
CA PHE A 133 4.19 11.84 1.23
C PHE A 133 5.59 11.51 1.72
N ASN A 134 5.86 10.22 1.91
CA ASN A 134 7.22 9.75 2.15
C ASN A 134 8.14 10.13 0.98
N LYS A 135 9.37 10.48 1.31
CA LYS A 135 10.38 10.91 0.34
C LYS A 135 11.36 9.77 0.08
N GLY A 136 11.91 9.72 -1.14
CA GLY A 136 12.90 8.71 -1.52
C GLY A 136 12.70 8.20 -2.95
N SER A 137 13.27 7.04 -3.23
CA SER A 137 13.04 6.30 -4.47
C SER A 137 11.75 5.50 -4.32
N ILE A 138 10.64 6.10 -4.73
CA ILE A 138 9.29 5.53 -4.59
C ILE A 138 8.86 4.99 -5.94
N THR A 139 8.72 3.67 -6.04
CA THR A 139 8.25 2.99 -7.24
C THR A 139 6.78 2.58 -7.14
N ASN A 140 6.30 2.34 -5.93
CA ASN A 140 4.91 1.93 -5.67
C ASN A 140 4.16 2.99 -4.87
N PRO A 141 2.94 3.37 -5.27
CA PRO A 141 2.13 4.40 -4.61
C PRO A 141 1.92 4.16 -3.11
N GLN A 142 1.76 2.91 -2.66
CA GLN A 142 1.53 2.59 -1.26
C GLN A 142 2.69 2.97 -0.34
N GLU A 143 3.92 3.06 -0.86
CA GLU A 143 5.10 3.48 -0.09
C GLU A 143 4.99 4.93 0.39
N LEU A 144 4.23 5.77 -0.35
CA LEU A 144 3.96 7.16 0.01
C LEU A 144 3.20 7.29 1.34
N LEU A 145 2.45 6.25 1.74
CA LEU A 145 1.56 6.25 2.90
C LEU A 145 2.14 5.58 4.16
N VAL A 146 3.28 4.88 4.04
CA VAL A 146 3.84 4.08 5.13
C VAL A 146 4.05 4.94 6.39
N GLY A 147 3.42 4.54 7.51
CA GLY A 147 3.53 5.23 8.80
C GLY A 147 2.77 6.56 8.93
N LYS A 148 1.98 6.97 7.92
CA LYS A 148 1.30 8.29 7.91
C LYS A 148 -0.08 8.30 8.55
N ILE A 149 -0.80 7.18 8.53
CA ILE A 149 -2.22 7.12 8.88
C ILE A 149 -2.42 6.16 10.05
N PRO A 150 -3.07 6.61 11.15
CA PRO A 150 -3.43 5.71 12.23
C PRO A 150 -4.45 4.66 11.75
N GLY A 151 -4.32 3.43 12.24
CA GLY A 151 -5.15 2.31 11.82
C GLY A 151 -4.75 1.66 10.50
N VAL A 152 -3.73 2.18 9.80
CA VAL A 152 -3.24 1.63 8.54
C VAL A 152 -1.83 1.07 8.72
N GLN A 153 -1.69 -0.22 8.56
CA GLN A 153 -0.42 -0.93 8.53
C GLN A 153 -0.05 -1.28 7.09
N ILE A 154 1.13 -0.89 6.65
CA ILE A 154 1.67 -1.21 5.33
C ILE A 154 2.99 -1.94 5.54
N THR A 155 3.06 -3.20 5.11
CA THR A 155 4.22 -4.06 5.22
C THR A 155 4.68 -4.45 3.82
N THR A 156 5.85 -4.01 3.39
CA THR A 156 6.40 -4.39 2.08
C THR A 156 6.80 -5.86 2.06
N GLY A 157 6.62 -6.54 0.92
CA GLY A 157 6.95 -7.97 0.77
C GLY A 157 8.45 -8.26 0.79
N GLY A 158 9.28 -7.27 0.46
CA GLY A 158 10.73 -7.37 0.39
C GLY A 158 11.36 -6.18 -0.32
N GLY A 159 12.64 -6.31 -0.71
CA GLY A 159 13.41 -5.28 -1.41
C GLY A 159 13.49 -5.46 -2.93
N ALA A 160 12.76 -6.39 -3.53
CA ALA A 160 12.79 -6.64 -4.97
C ALA A 160 12.19 -5.46 -5.77
N PRO A 161 12.67 -5.16 -6.99
CA PRO A 161 12.09 -4.15 -7.85
C PRO A 161 10.59 -4.37 -8.07
N GLY A 162 9.79 -3.31 -7.89
CA GLY A 162 8.34 -3.37 -8.07
C GLY A 162 7.60 -4.26 -7.07
N GLU A 163 8.22 -4.64 -5.95
CA GLU A 163 7.61 -5.48 -4.92
C GLU A 163 6.37 -4.83 -4.31
N GLY A 164 5.35 -5.63 -4.01
CA GLY A 164 4.12 -5.18 -3.39
C GLY A 164 4.23 -4.96 -1.89
N ALA A 165 3.19 -4.37 -1.34
CA ALA A 165 3.01 -4.26 0.09
C ALA A 165 1.65 -4.84 0.49
N MET A 166 1.62 -5.52 1.61
CA MET A 166 0.39 -5.91 2.30
C MET A 166 -0.15 -4.69 3.04
N ILE A 167 -1.40 -4.33 2.77
CA ILE A 167 -2.07 -3.20 3.42
C ILE A 167 -3.16 -3.76 4.34
N ARG A 168 -3.18 -3.34 5.58
CA ARG A 168 -4.22 -3.70 6.55
C ARG A 168 -4.79 -2.44 7.18
N ILE A 169 -6.11 -2.29 7.12
CA ILE A 169 -6.84 -1.20 7.77
C ILE A 169 -7.62 -1.79 8.93
N ARG A 170 -7.24 -1.41 10.17
CA ARG A 170 -7.87 -1.90 11.41
C ARG A 170 -7.81 -3.44 11.52
N GLY A 171 -6.68 -4.06 11.13
CA GLY A 171 -6.49 -5.50 11.06
C GLY A 171 -7.12 -6.16 9.83
N GLY A 172 -7.24 -7.48 9.85
CA GLY A 172 -7.94 -8.26 8.82
C GLY A 172 -9.39 -8.52 9.19
N SER A 173 -10.24 -8.82 8.22
CA SER A 173 -11.65 -9.20 8.42
C SER A 173 -11.96 -10.64 8.03
N SER A 174 -11.01 -11.37 7.43
CA SER A 174 -11.22 -12.74 6.95
C SER A 174 -10.03 -13.64 7.26
N LEU A 175 -10.29 -14.95 7.32
CA LEU A 175 -9.27 -16.00 7.47
C LEU A 175 -8.79 -16.54 6.10
N SER A 176 -9.65 -16.61 5.11
CA SER A 176 -9.36 -17.20 3.80
C SER A 176 -9.60 -16.25 2.62
N ALA A 177 -10.49 -15.25 2.76
CA ALA A 177 -10.70 -14.22 1.76
C ALA A 177 -9.63 -13.12 1.83
N SER A 178 -9.60 -12.22 0.83
CA SER A 178 -8.66 -11.10 0.82
C SER A 178 -8.87 -10.16 2.00
N ASN A 179 -7.78 -9.76 2.64
CA ASN A 179 -7.75 -8.75 3.69
C ASN A 179 -7.22 -7.39 3.20
N ASP A 180 -6.98 -7.23 1.89
CA ASP A 180 -6.53 -5.96 1.32
C ASP A 180 -7.70 -5.00 1.11
N PRO A 181 -7.49 -3.68 1.31
CA PRO A 181 -8.53 -2.69 1.08
C PRO A 181 -8.86 -2.56 -0.41
N LEU A 182 -10.06 -2.09 -0.72
CA LEU A 182 -10.41 -1.70 -2.07
C LEU A 182 -9.61 -0.45 -2.46
N ILE A 183 -8.98 -0.48 -3.63
CA ILE A 183 -8.27 0.66 -4.20
C ILE A 183 -9.09 1.26 -5.33
N VAL A 184 -9.31 2.57 -5.28
CA VAL A 184 -10.07 3.32 -6.29
C VAL A 184 -9.18 4.43 -6.83
N VAL A 185 -8.98 4.50 -8.14
CA VAL A 185 -8.16 5.54 -8.79
C VAL A 185 -9.05 6.41 -9.67
N ASP A 186 -9.20 7.69 -9.30
CA ASP A 186 -10.09 8.66 -9.98
C ASP A 186 -11.50 8.13 -10.26
N GLY A 187 -12.06 7.34 -9.33
CA GLY A 187 -13.39 6.74 -9.44
C GLY A 187 -13.43 5.39 -10.17
N VAL A 188 -12.28 4.78 -10.48
CA VAL A 188 -12.18 3.43 -11.05
C VAL A 188 -11.70 2.46 -9.97
N PRO A 189 -12.52 1.50 -9.51
CA PRO A 189 -12.07 0.44 -8.62
C PRO A 189 -11.07 -0.48 -9.33
N ILE A 190 -9.91 -0.67 -8.72
CA ILE A 190 -8.84 -1.52 -9.25
C ILE A 190 -8.87 -2.87 -8.53
N GLU A 191 -8.60 -3.96 -9.26
CA GLU A 191 -8.39 -5.25 -8.63
C GLU A 191 -6.97 -5.36 -8.07
N ASN A 192 -6.89 -5.86 -6.82
CA ASN A 192 -5.63 -6.07 -6.12
C ASN A 192 -4.86 -7.28 -6.65
N ALA A 193 -5.52 -8.22 -7.31
CA ALA A 193 -4.86 -9.34 -7.98
C ALA A 193 -4.18 -8.84 -9.27
N GLY A 194 -2.87 -9.03 -9.39
CA GLY A 194 -2.09 -8.71 -10.57
C GLY A 194 -2.29 -9.71 -11.73
N VAL A 195 -1.68 -9.43 -12.88
CA VAL A 195 -1.46 -10.39 -13.96
C VAL A 195 -0.13 -11.11 -13.74
N PRO A 196 0.06 -12.36 -14.23
CA PRO A 196 1.36 -13.02 -14.22
C PRO A 196 2.46 -12.13 -14.82
N GLY A 197 3.65 -12.14 -14.23
CA GLY A 197 4.74 -11.27 -14.68
C GLY A 197 4.69 -9.83 -14.12
N LEU A 198 3.77 -9.53 -13.20
CA LEU A 198 3.71 -8.27 -12.46
C LEU A 198 3.69 -8.56 -10.96
N ARG A 199 4.67 -8.07 -10.20
CA ARG A 199 4.71 -8.29 -8.74
C ARG A 199 3.59 -7.55 -8.00
N ASN A 200 3.24 -6.35 -8.47
CA ASN A 200 2.22 -5.51 -7.82
C ASN A 200 1.43 -4.69 -8.85
N PRO A 201 0.10 -4.79 -8.90
CA PRO A 201 -0.71 -4.00 -9.83
C PRO A 201 -0.61 -2.49 -9.63
N LEU A 202 -0.25 -2.00 -8.44
CA LEU A 202 -0.08 -0.56 -8.18
C LEU A 202 1.18 0.03 -8.78
N THR A 203 2.18 -0.78 -9.18
CA THR A 203 3.33 -0.29 -9.96
C THR A 203 2.93 0.31 -11.31
N THR A 204 1.73 0.00 -11.80
CA THR A 204 1.18 0.58 -13.04
C THR A 204 0.77 2.06 -12.90
N ILE A 205 0.78 2.62 -11.68
CA ILE A 205 0.45 4.01 -11.40
C ILE A 205 1.75 4.76 -11.09
N ASN A 206 2.02 5.84 -11.83
CA ASN A 206 3.18 6.68 -11.56
C ASN A 206 2.96 7.50 -10.26
N PRO A 207 3.79 7.32 -9.21
CA PRO A 207 3.65 8.07 -7.96
C PRO A 207 3.70 9.60 -8.12
N ASN A 208 4.41 10.11 -9.14
CA ASN A 208 4.53 11.53 -9.44
C ASN A 208 3.21 12.15 -9.95
N ASP A 209 2.26 11.33 -10.43
CA ASP A 209 0.95 11.80 -10.89
C ASP A 209 -0.08 11.87 -9.76
N ILE A 210 0.23 11.41 -8.55
CA ILE A 210 -0.70 11.36 -7.43
C ILE A 210 -0.77 12.71 -6.74
N GLU A 211 -1.98 13.20 -6.49
CA GLU A 211 -2.27 14.42 -5.71
C GLU A 211 -2.52 14.10 -4.25
N SER A 212 -3.37 13.08 -3.98
CA SER A 212 -3.72 12.71 -2.61
C SER A 212 -4.22 11.27 -2.52
N PHE A 213 -4.19 10.77 -1.29
CA PHE A 213 -4.87 9.55 -0.87
C PHE A 213 -5.94 9.92 0.15
N THR A 214 -7.15 9.39 -0.05
CA THR A 214 -8.21 9.43 0.95
C THR A 214 -8.45 8.00 1.43
N VAL A 215 -8.33 7.77 2.74
CA VAL A 215 -8.53 6.45 3.34
C VAL A 215 -9.80 6.46 4.17
N LEU A 216 -10.75 5.61 3.77
CA LEU A 216 -12.03 5.38 4.44
C LEU A 216 -11.89 4.15 5.32
N LYS A 217 -12.04 4.31 6.65
CA LYS A 217 -11.69 3.27 7.62
C LYS A 217 -12.89 2.60 8.28
N ASP A 218 -14.05 3.25 8.33
CA ASP A 218 -15.25 2.71 8.98
C ASP A 218 -16.37 2.41 7.98
N ALA A 219 -17.35 1.61 8.42
CA ALA A 219 -18.46 1.20 7.57
C ALA A 219 -19.34 2.37 7.11
N SER A 220 -19.47 3.45 7.88
CA SER A 220 -20.27 4.60 7.49
C SER A 220 -19.68 5.35 6.29
N ALA A 221 -18.35 5.40 6.20
CA ALA A 221 -17.64 5.98 5.06
C ALA A 221 -17.53 4.99 3.88
N THR A 222 -17.44 3.68 4.14
CA THR A 222 -17.14 2.66 3.14
C THR A 222 -18.39 1.96 2.57
N ALA A 223 -19.55 1.99 3.26
CA ALA A 223 -20.76 1.28 2.85
C ALA A 223 -21.26 1.64 1.43
N ILE A 224 -20.93 2.82 0.94
CA ILE A 224 -21.26 3.23 -0.43
C ILE A 224 -20.53 2.37 -1.49
N TYR A 225 -19.41 1.73 -1.13
CA TYR A 225 -18.66 0.77 -1.94
C TYR A 225 -19.10 -0.69 -1.69
N GLY A 226 -19.93 -0.94 -0.68
CA GLY A 226 -20.64 -2.20 -0.39
C GLY A 226 -19.73 -3.39 -0.13
N SER A 227 -19.92 -4.41 -0.94
CA SER A 227 -19.35 -5.75 -0.82
C SER A 227 -17.81 -5.86 -1.02
N ARG A 228 -17.15 -4.80 -1.40
CA ARG A 228 -15.69 -4.78 -1.59
C ARG A 228 -14.96 -3.94 -0.52
N ALA A 229 -15.72 -3.43 0.45
CA ALA A 229 -15.24 -2.40 1.37
C ALA A 229 -15.07 -2.86 2.83
N SER A 230 -15.22 -4.16 3.12
CA SER A 230 -15.03 -4.70 4.48
C SER A 230 -13.66 -4.40 5.08
N ASN A 231 -12.62 -4.33 4.26
CA ASN A 231 -11.25 -4.01 4.68
C ASN A 231 -10.88 -2.54 4.51
N GLY A 232 -11.87 -1.64 4.35
CA GLY A 232 -11.65 -0.23 4.08
C GLY A 232 -11.43 0.08 2.60
N VAL A 233 -11.33 1.37 2.28
CA VAL A 233 -11.14 1.86 0.91
C VAL A 233 -10.01 2.88 0.87
N ILE A 234 -9.14 2.77 -0.12
CA ILE A 234 -8.10 3.76 -0.42
C ILE A 234 -8.44 4.40 -1.77
N ILE A 235 -8.76 5.69 -1.76
CA ILE A 235 -9.03 6.46 -2.95
C ILE A 235 -7.77 7.24 -3.32
N ILE A 236 -7.28 7.00 -4.52
CA ILE A 236 -6.13 7.69 -5.12
C ILE A 236 -6.67 8.75 -6.07
N THR A 237 -6.40 10.01 -5.76
CA THR A 237 -6.71 11.14 -6.63
C THR A 237 -5.45 11.56 -7.36
N THR A 238 -5.54 11.75 -8.68
CA THR A 238 -4.39 12.21 -9.45
C THR A 238 -4.46 13.70 -9.75
N LYS A 239 -3.29 14.30 -9.98
CA LYS A 239 -3.12 15.71 -10.33
C LYS A 239 -3.90 16.06 -11.60
N LYS A 240 -4.60 17.20 -11.58
CA LYS A 240 -5.44 17.69 -12.69
C LYS A 240 -5.03 19.10 -13.11
N GLY A 241 -5.41 19.50 -14.30
CA GLY A 241 -5.36 20.91 -14.72
C GLY A 241 -6.36 21.75 -13.93
N LYS A 242 -6.04 23.03 -13.68
CA LYS A 242 -6.93 23.98 -13.01
C LYS A 242 -7.49 24.95 -14.03
N GLU A 243 -8.75 25.32 -13.89
CA GLU A 243 -9.41 26.30 -14.76
C GLU A 243 -8.72 27.66 -14.67
N GLY A 244 -8.52 28.31 -15.82
CA GLY A 244 -7.84 29.60 -15.91
C GLY A 244 -6.34 29.57 -15.57
N ALA A 245 -5.76 28.43 -15.22
CA ALA A 245 -4.32 28.34 -14.91
C ALA A 245 -3.46 28.54 -16.16
N PRO A 246 -2.33 29.25 -16.07
CA PRO A 246 -1.36 29.34 -17.15
C PRO A 246 -0.74 27.96 -17.44
N LEU A 247 -0.19 27.79 -18.65
CA LEU A 247 0.56 26.60 -19.01
C LEU A 247 1.83 26.53 -18.16
N ARG A 248 2.07 25.38 -17.54
CA ARG A 248 3.23 25.08 -16.72
C ARG A 248 3.82 23.74 -17.14
N PHE A 249 5.13 23.68 -17.09
CA PHE A 249 5.86 22.43 -17.25
C PHE A 249 6.55 22.07 -15.94
N GLU A 250 6.55 20.79 -15.61
CA GLU A 250 7.25 20.27 -14.45
C GLU A 250 8.10 19.08 -14.90
N TYR A 251 9.36 19.08 -14.46
CA TYR A 251 10.25 17.92 -14.55
C TYR A 251 10.56 17.44 -13.15
N SER A 252 10.34 16.15 -12.88
CA SER A 252 10.76 15.46 -11.66
C SER A 252 11.75 14.36 -12.03
N GLY A 253 12.94 14.41 -11.46
CA GLY A 253 14.00 13.42 -11.66
C GLY A 253 14.50 12.89 -10.33
N THR A 254 14.64 11.57 -10.19
CA THR A 254 15.17 10.90 -9.01
C THR A 254 16.25 9.92 -9.40
N TYR A 255 17.39 9.95 -8.72
CA TYR A 255 18.53 9.05 -8.87
C TYR A 255 18.83 8.39 -7.53
N SER A 256 18.91 7.07 -7.49
CA SER A 256 19.10 6.31 -6.26
C SER A 256 20.21 5.26 -6.42
N LEU A 257 21.06 5.19 -5.42
CA LEU A 257 22.00 4.09 -5.22
C LEU A 257 21.49 3.24 -4.05
N SER A 258 21.20 1.98 -4.32
CA SER A 258 20.67 1.00 -3.37
C SER A 258 21.78 0.05 -2.94
N THR A 259 22.00 -0.08 -1.64
CA THR A 259 23.01 -0.98 -1.06
C THR A 259 22.36 -2.00 -0.12
N LYS A 260 22.93 -3.20 -0.03
CA LYS A 260 22.45 -4.20 0.94
C LYS A 260 22.59 -3.66 2.38
N ALA A 261 21.56 -3.80 3.19
CA ALA A 261 21.57 -3.29 4.57
C ALA A 261 22.16 -4.30 5.56
N LYS A 262 21.86 -5.60 5.39
CA LYS A 262 22.26 -6.71 6.29
C LYS A 262 22.34 -8.01 5.50
N THR A 263 23.13 -8.97 5.96
CA THR A 263 23.19 -10.36 5.50
C THR A 263 23.02 -11.30 6.69
N VAL A 264 22.75 -12.58 6.40
CA VAL A 264 22.71 -13.62 7.43
C VAL A 264 24.13 -13.94 7.89
N ASP A 265 24.33 -14.04 9.19
CA ASP A 265 25.64 -14.43 9.75
C ASP A 265 25.85 -15.94 9.65
N VAL A 266 26.80 -16.34 8.80
CA VAL A 266 27.17 -17.72 8.50
C VAL A 266 28.66 -17.96 8.77
N LEU A 267 29.09 -19.20 8.78
CA LEU A 267 30.51 -19.51 8.98
C LEU A 267 31.35 -19.07 7.76
N GLY A 268 32.47 -18.42 8.03
CA GLY A 268 33.50 -18.17 7.04
C GLY A 268 34.29 -19.43 6.69
N ALA A 269 35.02 -19.43 5.56
CA ALA A 269 35.69 -20.64 5.05
C ALA A 269 36.72 -21.26 6.03
N ASP A 270 37.49 -20.44 6.72
CA ASP A 270 38.51 -20.93 7.66
C ASP A 270 37.84 -21.53 8.90
N GLU A 271 36.90 -20.83 9.52
CA GLU A 271 36.13 -21.33 10.64
C GLU A 271 35.36 -22.59 10.27
N TYR A 272 34.81 -22.64 9.07
CA TYR A 272 34.10 -23.81 8.54
C TYR A 272 35.04 -25.02 8.41
N ARG A 273 36.28 -24.85 7.87
CA ARG A 273 37.29 -25.89 7.81
C ARG A 273 37.67 -26.41 9.19
N ASP A 274 37.84 -25.50 10.15
CA ASP A 274 38.22 -25.87 11.51
C ASP A 274 37.13 -26.74 12.16
N ILE A 275 35.87 -26.36 12.01
CA ILE A 275 34.73 -27.12 12.56
C ILE A 275 34.56 -28.48 11.89
N ILE A 276 34.68 -28.54 10.55
CA ILE A 276 34.61 -29.84 9.84
C ILE A 276 35.76 -30.74 10.27
N ASN A 277 36.99 -30.23 10.38
CA ASN A 277 38.13 -31.00 10.85
C ASN A 277 37.97 -31.44 12.30
N GLN A 278 37.49 -30.59 13.20
CA GLN A 278 37.23 -30.93 14.59
C GLN A 278 36.18 -32.03 14.73
N ARG A 279 35.08 -31.94 13.97
CA ARG A 279 33.93 -32.82 14.07
C ARG A 279 34.14 -34.13 13.33
N TYR A 280 34.78 -34.09 12.18
CA TYR A 280 34.90 -35.21 11.24
C TYR A 280 36.37 -35.58 10.91
N GLY A 281 37.35 -35.08 11.65
CA GLY A 281 38.77 -35.29 11.38
C GLY A 281 39.23 -36.75 11.25
N ASN A 282 38.49 -37.69 11.88
CA ASN A 282 38.74 -39.12 11.76
C ASN A 282 38.11 -39.75 10.50
N ASN A 283 37.42 -38.99 9.67
CA ASN A 283 36.76 -39.45 8.44
C ASN A 283 37.34 -38.71 7.20
N PRO A 284 38.39 -39.27 6.55
CA PRO A 284 39.01 -38.63 5.38
C PRO A 284 38.05 -38.48 4.19
N ALA A 285 36.95 -39.26 4.13
CA ALA A 285 35.95 -39.07 3.09
C ALA A 285 35.17 -37.79 3.23
N ILE A 286 34.98 -37.29 4.46
CA ILE A 286 34.28 -36.04 4.74
C ILE A 286 35.29 -34.84 4.64
N THR A 287 36.43 -34.96 5.32
CA THR A 287 37.41 -33.86 5.31
C THR A 287 38.02 -33.62 3.92
N GLY A 288 38.14 -34.68 3.10
CA GLY A 288 38.53 -34.60 1.69
C GLY A 288 37.53 -33.87 0.77
N MET A 289 36.31 -33.62 1.24
CA MET A 289 35.36 -32.82 0.51
C MET A 289 35.63 -31.30 0.66
N LEU A 290 36.45 -30.86 1.63
CA LEU A 290 36.79 -29.45 1.78
C LEU A 290 37.53 -28.91 0.55
N GLY A 291 37.21 -27.71 0.15
CA GLY A 291 37.90 -26.95 -0.89
C GLY A 291 38.97 -26.03 -0.33
N THR A 292 39.72 -25.40 -1.22
CA THR A 292 40.79 -24.45 -0.89
C THR A 292 40.35 -23.00 -0.90
N GLU A 293 39.17 -22.73 -1.49
CA GLU A 293 38.67 -21.36 -1.69
C GLU A 293 38.10 -20.75 -0.40
N SER A 294 37.95 -19.43 -0.43
CA SER A 294 37.24 -18.68 0.62
C SER A 294 36.19 -17.79 -0.02
N THR A 295 34.97 -18.32 -0.16
CA THR A 295 33.91 -17.68 -0.90
C THR A 295 32.84 -17.18 0.07
N ASN A 296 32.61 -15.85 0.07
CA ASN A 296 31.43 -15.26 0.70
C ASN A 296 30.29 -15.27 -0.33
N TRP A 297 29.44 -16.31 -0.26
CA TRP A 297 28.36 -16.50 -1.23
C TRP A 297 27.33 -15.38 -1.25
N GLN A 298 27.06 -14.74 -0.12
CA GLN A 298 26.12 -13.62 -0.08
C GLN A 298 26.68 -12.38 -0.80
N ASP A 299 28.02 -12.17 -0.79
CA ASP A 299 28.64 -11.10 -1.58
C ASP A 299 28.65 -11.42 -3.08
N GLN A 300 28.58 -12.69 -3.47
CA GLN A 300 28.54 -13.09 -4.88
C GLN A 300 27.19 -12.90 -5.54
N ILE A 301 26.10 -12.87 -4.77
CA ILE A 301 24.75 -12.75 -5.32
C ILE A 301 24.18 -11.34 -5.23
N PHE A 302 24.69 -10.49 -4.34
CA PHE A 302 24.22 -9.12 -4.18
C PHE A 302 25.16 -8.11 -4.86
N ARG A 303 24.58 -7.03 -5.35
CA ARG A 303 25.29 -5.88 -5.95
C ARG A 303 24.76 -4.57 -5.37
N ASP A 304 25.55 -3.50 -5.52
CA ASP A 304 25.00 -2.15 -5.45
C ASP A 304 24.17 -1.90 -6.72
N ALA A 305 22.97 -1.38 -6.54
CA ALA A 305 22.00 -1.26 -7.61
C ALA A 305 21.61 0.21 -7.86
N PHE A 306 21.42 0.55 -9.12
CA PHE A 306 21.09 1.92 -9.51
C PHE A 306 19.63 2.00 -9.97
N THR A 307 18.94 3.03 -9.52
CA THR A 307 17.57 3.35 -9.93
C THR A 307 17.49 4.78 -10.40
N HIS A 308 16.77 5.03 -11.48
CA HIS A 308 16.40 6.39 -11.88
C HIS A 308 14.94 6.46 -12.34
N ASP A 309 14.30 7.57 -11.99
CA ASP A 309 12.92 7.90 -12.35
C ASP A 309 12.86 9.30 -12.93
N HIS A 310 12.16 9.47 -14.02
CA HIS A 310 11.98 10.76 -14.72
C HIS A 310 10.53 10.93 -15.10
N THR A 311 9.93 12.03 -14.70
CA THR A 311 8.59 12.42 -15.12
C THR A 311 8.59 13.84 -15.64
N ILE A 312 8.02 14.04 -16.83
CA ILE A 312 7.75 15.36 -17.41
C ILE A 312 6.23 15.51 -17.48
N SER A 313 5.73 16.64 -17.01
CA SER A 313 4.32 16.98 -17.13
C SER A 313 4.08 18.39 -17.62
N ALA A 314 2.97 18.57 -18.32
CA ALA A 314 2.43 19.84 -18.73
C ALA A 314 1.01 19.98 -18.18
N SER A 315 0.71 21.09 -17.52
CA SER A 315 -0.62 21.36 -16.95
C SER A 315 -1.03 22.81 -17.15
N GLY A 316 -2.33 23.06 -17.20
CA GLY A 316 -2.86 24.41 -17.40
C GLY A 316 -4.27 24.39 -17.94
N ALA A 317 -4.72 25.52 -18.51
CA ALA A 317 -5.98 25.61 -19.23
C ALA A 317 -5.75 26.17 -20.62
N TYR A 318 -6.26 25.48 -21.64
CA TYR A 318 -6.37 26.04 -22.98
C TYR A 318 -7.79 26.59 -23.17
N ARG A 319 -7.93 27.91 -23.12
CA ARG A 319 -9.26 28.58 -23.03
C ARG A 319 -10.03 28.07 -21.79
N THR A 320 -11.14 27.35 -21.99
CA THR A 320 -12.01 26.77 -20.96
C THR A 320 -11.74 25.28 -20.69
N LEU A 321 -10.67 24.72 -21.28
CA LEU A 321 -10.29 23.31 -21.13
C LEU A 321 -9.10 23.17 -20.17
N PRO A 322 -9.32 22.85 -18.90
CA PRO A 322 -8.24 22.42 -18.02
C PRO A 322 -7.68 21.08 -18.47
N PHE A 323 -6.35 20.96 -18.48
CA PHE A 323 -5.69 19.72 -18.87
C PHE A 323 -4.42 19.49 -18.06
N ARG A 324 -4.04 18.23 -17.93
CA ARG A 324 -2.72 17.77 -17.52
C ARG A 324 -2.33 16.55 -18.35
N ALA A 325 -1.09 16.57 -18.87
CA ALA A 325 -0.48 15.46 -19.55
C ALA A 325 0.87 15.16 -18.89
N SER A 326 1.22 13.89 -18.72
CA SER A 326 2.50 13.46 -18.17
C SER A 326 3.04 12.25 -18.90
N ILE A 327 4.37 12.16 -18.96
CA ILE A 327 5.11 10.99 -19.42
C ILE A 327 6.19 10.70 -18.37
N GLY A 328 6.26 9.44 -17.93
CA GLY A 328 7.21 8.96 -16.95
C GLY A 328 8.04 7.78 -17.49
N TYR A 329 9.32 7.74 -17.09
CA TYR A 329 10.22 6.62 -17.29
C TYR A 329 10.90 6.28 -15.97
N ASN A 330 10.82 5.00 -15.57
CA ASN A 330 11.51 4.46 -14.39
C ASN A 330 12.32 3.24 -14.81
N ALA A 331 13.56 3.15 -14.33
CA ALA A 331 14.38 1.95 -14.45
C ALA A 331 14.99 1.65 -13.09
N GLN A 332 14.74 0.46 -12.58
CA GLN A 332 15.14 0.00 -11.26
C GLN A 332 15.89 -1.31 -11.36
N ASP A 333 17.18 -1.30 -11.01
CA ASP A 333 17.95 -2.52 -10.76
C ASP A 333 17.68 -3.03 -9.34
N GLY A 334 17.61 -4.36 -9.20
CA GLY A 334 17.59 -5.02 -7.89
C GLY A 334 19.00 -5.20 -7.31
N ILE A 335 19.09 -5.23 -5.98
CA ILE A 335 20.34 -5.57 -5.30
C ILE A 335 20.71 -7.04 -5.46
N LEU A 336 19.76 -7.94 -5.77
CA LEU A 336 20.03 -9.30 -6.20
C LEU A 336 20.39 -9.28 -7.69
N LEU A 337 21.44 -9.99 -8.08
CA LEU A 337 21.86 -10.07 -9.49
C LEU A 337 20.70 -10.50 -10.39
N THR A 338 20.69 -10.01 -11.63
CA THR A 338 19.69 -10.25 -12.68
C THR A 338 18.30 -9.65 -12.46
N ASP A 339 17.99 -9.12 -11.27
CA ASP A 339 16.68 -8.50 -11.01
C ASP A 339 16.62 -7.09 -11.59
N ASN A 340 15.57 -6.80 -12.40
CA ASN A 340 15.39 -5.50 -13.04
C ASN A 340 13.91 -5.23 -13.36
N LEU A 341 13.52 -3.96 -13.30
CA LEU A 341 12.22 -3.46 -13.73
C LEU A 341 12.39 -2.18 -14.53
N GLN A 342 11.72 -2.07 -15.67
CA GLN A 342 11.60 -0.82 -16.43
C GLN A 342 10.13 -0.50 -16.66
N ARG A 343 9.75 0.76 -16.47
CA ARG A 343 8.38 1.24 -16.64
C ARG A 343 8.35 2.50 -17.48
N VAL A 344 7.53 2.49 -18.53
CA VAL A 344 7.13 3.69 -19.29
C VAL A 344 5.65 3.95 -19.00
N SER A 345 5.30 5.16 -18.58
CA SER A 345 3.92 5.54 -18.25
C SER A 345 3.53 6.84 -18.95
N GLY A 346 2.27 6.95 -19.33
CA GLY A 346 1.67 8.17 -19.85
C GLY A 346 0.31 8.40 -19.23
N ALA A 347 -0.02 9.65 -18.89
CA ALA A 347 -1.33 10.02 -18.37
C ALA A 347 -1.82 11.32 -19.03
N LEU A 348 -3.13 11.36 -19.29
CA LEU A 348 -3.86 12.52 -19.79
C LEU A 348 -5.12 12.73 -18.98
N ASN A 349 -5.29 13.94 -18.46
CA ASN A 349 -6.49 14.37 -17.77
C ASN A 349 -7.06 15.61 -18.46
N LEU A 350 -8.36 15.57 -18.78
CA LEU A 350 -9.10 16.68 -19.40
C LEU A 350 -10.37 16.93 -18.59
N SER A 351 -10.66 18.17 -18.25
CA SER A 351 -11.83 18.53 -17.43
C SER A 351 -12.63 19.71 -18.03
N PRO A 352 -13.18 19.59 -19.27
CA PRO A 352 -13.97 20.65 -19.87
C PRO A 352 -15.32 20.83 -19.19
N SER A 353 -15.82 22.07 -19.21
CA SER A 353 -17.18 22.44 -18.84
C SER A 353 -17.92 22.98 -20.05
N PHE A 354 -19.20 22.64 -20.19
CA PHE A 354 -20.09 23.00 -21.31
C PHE A 354 -21.41 23.50 -20.78
N LEU A 355 -22.19 24.16 -21.66
CA LEU A 355 -23.57 24.61 -21.37
C LEU A 355 -23.63 25.53 -20.12
N ASP A 356 -22.75 26.53 -20.04
CA ASP A 356 -22.64 27.44 -18.91
C ASP A 356 -22.52 26.70 -17.56
N ASP A 357 -21.56 25.74 -17.50
CA ASP A 357 -21.26 24.88 -16.34
C ASP A 357 -22.37 23.88 -15.93
N HIS A 358 -23.36 23.67 -16.78
CA HIS A 358 -24.37 22.65 -16.57
C HIS A 358 -23.87 21.24 -16.88
N LEU A 359 -22.92 21.07 -17.81
CA LEU A 359 -22.30 19.78 -18.12
C LEU A 359 -20.80 19.85 -17.85
N LYS A 360 -20.34 19.10 -16.85
CA LYS A 360 -18.92 18.89 -16.57
C LYS A 360 -18.51 17.50 -17.02
N VAL A 361 -17.39 17.43 -17.69
CA VAL A 361 -16.81 16.17 -18.16
C VAL A 361 -15.41 16.02 -17.56
N ASN A 362 -15.10 14.86 -16.98
CA ASN A 362 -13.74 14.52 -16.59
C ASN A 362 -13.32 13.26 -17.35
N LEU A 363 -12.31 13.40 -18.19
CA LEU A 363 -11.72 12.30 -18.94
C LEU A 363 -10.32 12.03 -18.38
N ASN A 364 -10.10 10.82 -17.89
CA ASN A 364 -8.80 10.35 -17.41
C ASN A 364 -8.36 9.16 -18.25
N ILE A 365 -7.16 9.22 -18.79
CA ILE A 365 -6.57 8.15 -19.62
C ILE A 365 -5.17 7.89 -19.11
N ARG A 366 -4.82 6.62 -18.87
CA ARG A 366 -3.48 6.18 -18.47
C ARG A 366 -3.09 4.95 -19.26
N GLY A 367 -1.84 4.93 -19.70
CA GLY A 367 -1.21 3.78 -20.33
C GLY A 367 0.14 3.53 -19.69
N VAL A 368 0.48 2.25 -19.49
CA VAL A 368 1.78 1.86 -18.97
C VAL A 368 2.28 0.61 -19.67
N ASN A 369 3.60 0.56 -19.88
CA ASN A 369 4.34 -0.64 -20.27
C ASN A 369 5.40 -0.92 -19.21
N ILE A 370 5.46 -2.16 -18.73
CA ILE A 370 6.43 -2.61 -17.72
C ILE A 370 7.15 -3.83 -18.26
N GLU A 371 8.48 -3.76 -18.31
CA GLU A 371 9.37 -4.87 -18.62
C GLU A 371 10.04 -5.32 -17.32
N ASN A 372 9.97 -6.63 -17.03
CA ASN A 372 10.63 -7.20 -15.85
C ASN A 372 11.60 -8.29 -16.26
N GLN A 373 12.69 -8.38 -15.49
CA GLN A 373 13.52 -9.58 -15.39
C GLN A 373 13.54 -10.00 -13.93
N PHE A 374 13.16 -11.25 -13.66
CA PHE A 374 13.02 -11.76 -12.30
C PHE A 374 14.23 -12.61 -11.92
N ALA A 375 14.93 -12.20 -10.86
CA ALA A 375 15.94 -13.02 -10.25
C ALA A 375 15.32 -14.23 -9.53
N ASN A 376 16.04 -15.35 -9.51
CA ASN A 376 15.69 -16.49 -8.68
C ASN A 376 15.98 -16.19 -7.21
N GLN A 377 14.96 -15.82 -6.43
CA GLN A 377 15.11 -15.49 -5.01
C GLN A 377 15.59 -16.69 -4.16
N GLY A 378 15.46 -17.92 -4.64
CA GLY A 378 16.05 -19.10 -4.01
C GLY A 378 17.57 -19.03 -3.84
N ALA A 379 18.25 -18.18 -4.63
CA ALA A 379 19.69 -17.92 -4.49
C ALA A 379 20.05 -17.31 -3.12
N ILE A 380 19.13 -16.57 -2.47
CA ILE A 380 19.34 -15.97 -1.15
C ILE A 380 19.51 -17.07 -0.10
N GLY A 381 18.60 -18.02 -0.07
CA GLY A 381 18.68 -19.18 0.83
C GLY A 381 19.86 -20.11 0.49
N ALA A 382 20.10 -20.33 -0.80
CA ALA A 382 21.24 -21.12 -1.26
C ALA A 382 22.57 -20.51 -0.81
N ALA A 383 22.72 -19.17 -0.86
CA ALA A 383 23.94 -18.48 -0.42
C ALA A 383 24.21 -18.57 1.09
N VAL A 384 23.16 -18.81 1.89
CA VAL A 384 23.31 -19.09 3.34
C VAL A 384 23.84 -20.49 3.58
N MET A 385 23.45 -21.45 2.74
CA MET A 385 23.72 -22.88 2.94
C MET A 385 24.92 -23.42 2.15
N PHE A 386 25.38 -22.73 1.12
CA PHE A 386 26.44 -23.28 0.28
C PHE A 386 27.80 -23.34 0.99
N ASP A 387 28.58 -24.39 0.72
CA ASP A 387 29.94 -24.62 1.26
C ASP A 387 30.87 -23.44 0.92
N PRO A 388 31.38 -22.69 1.92
CA PRO A 388 32.23 -21.51 1.69
C PRO A 388 33.64 -21.84 1.22
N THR A 389 34.01 -23.15 1.21
CA THR A 389 35.33 -23.59 0.75
C THR A 389 35.38 -23.90 -0.75
N LYS A 390 34.24 -23.77 -1.45
CA LYS A 390 34.12 -24.06 -2.88
C LYS A 390 34.19 -22.80 -3.75
N PRO A 391 34.75 -22.94 -4.97
CA PRO A 391 34.76 -21.85 -5.94
C PRO A 391 33.36 -21.60 -6.51
N VAL A 392 33.10 -20.36 -6.98
CA VAL A 392 31.89 -20.02 -7.73
C VAL A 392 31.89 -20.74 -9.09
N ARG A 393 33.05 -20.71 -9.76
CA ARG A 393 33.25 -21.28 -11.10
C ARG A 393 34.21 -22.47 -11.07
N ASP A 394 33.88 -23.46 -11.89
CA ASP A 394 34.76 -24.57 -12.24
C ASP A 394 34.79 -24.68 -13.77
N PRO A 395 35.93 -24.30 -14.44
CA PRO A 395 36.02 -24.34 -15.88
C PRO A 395 35.82 -25.72 -16.51
N ASN A 396 36.00 -26.78 -15.72
CA ASN A 396 35.82 -28.16 -16.18
C ASN A 396 34.41 -28.69 -15.97
N SER A 397 33.54 -27.95 -15.27
CA SER A 397 32.18 -28.36 -15.01
C SER A 397 31.31 -28.24 -16.26
N PRO A 398 30.61 -29.31 -16.71
CA PRO A 398 29.70 -29.25 -17.83
C PRO A 398 28.41 -28.47 -17.50
N PHE A 399 28.22 -28.11 -16.24
CA PHE A 399 27.03 -27.41 -15.75
C PHE A 399 27.18 -25.88 -15.83
N GLY A 400 27.43 -25.37 -17.04
CA GLY A 400 27.60 -23.94 -17.30
C GLY A 400 28.88 -23.32 -16.69
N GLY A 401 29.90 -24.16 -16.38
CA GLY A 401 31.14 -23.69 -15.77
C GLY A 401 31.01 -23.29 -14.31
N PHE A 402 29.97 -23.73 -13.60
CA PHE A 402 29.77 -23.54 -12.17
C PHE A 402 30.18 -24.78 -11.39
N PHE A 403 30.68 -24.58 -10.18
CA PHE A 403 30.87 -25.67 -9.27
C PHE A 403 29.52 -26.31 -8.89
N VAL A 404 29.44 -27.62 -8.98
CA VAL A 404 28.25 -28.42 -8.65
C VAL A 404 28.66 -29.62 -7.82
N TRP A 405 27.89 -29.96 -6.80
CA TRP A 405 28.00 -31.26 -6.13
C TRP A 405 27.46 -32.33 -7.06
N GLU A 406 28.31 -33.26 -7.47
CA GLU A 406 28.00 -34.33 -8.42
C GLU A 406 28.43 -35.69 -7.92
N ASP A 407 27.87 -36.75 -8.51
CA ASP A 407 28.26 -38.11 -8.39
C ASP A 407 28.30 -38.76 -9.77
N GLY A 408 29.51 -39.17 -10.21
CA GLY A 408 29.66 -39.77 -11.54
C GLY A 408 29.25 -38.89 -12.71
N GLY A 409 29.36 -37.58 -12.61
CA GLY A 409 28.96 -36.65 -13.64
C GLY A 409 27.46 -36.26 -13.62
N ILE A 410 26.72 -36.67 -12.62
CA ILE A 410 25.30 -36.34 -12.40
C ILE A 410 25.16 -35.41 -11.18
N PRO A 411 24.49 -34.25 -11.30
CA PRO A 411 24.25 -33.38 -10.15
C PRO A 411 23.51 -34.13 -9.03
N LYS A 412 23.93 -33.93 -7.80
CA LYS A 412 23.24 -34.46 -6.61
C LYS A 412 21.94 -33.69 -6.39
N PRO A 413 20.75 -34.32 -6.52
CA PRO A 413 19.46 -33.61 -6.47
C PRO A 413 19.18 -32.93 -5.11
N VAL A 414 19.75 -33.51 -4.03
CA VAL A 414 19.53 -33.02 -2.65
C VAL A 414 20.56 -32.00 -2.21
N ALA A 415 21.63 -31.79 -2.97
CA ALA A 415 22.66 -30.82 -2.64
C ALA A 415 22.22 -29.38 -2.94
N THR A 416 22.71 -28.46 -2.10
CA THR A 416 22.47 -27.03 -2.35
C THR A 416 23.00 -26.62 -3.70
N THR A 417 22.18 -26.00 -4.53
CA THR A 417 22.57 -25.51 -5.84
C THR A 417 23.44 -24.27 -5.70
N ASN A 418 24.42 -24.11 -6.59
CA ASN A 418 25.27 -22.93 -6.64
C ASN A 418 24.44 -21.66 -6.77
N PRO A 419 24.53 -20.72 -5.81
CA PRO A 419 23.66 -19.54 -5.76
C PRO A 419 23.80 -18.62 -6.98
N VAL A 420 24.99 -18.47 -7.54
CA VAL A 420 25.24 -17.65 -8.73
C VAL A 420 24.69 -18.33 -9.99
N ALA A 421 24.81 -19.66 -10.06
CA ALA A 421 24.19 -20.43 -11.15
C ALA A 421 22.67 -20.25 -11.18
N LEU A 422 22.00 -20.29 -10.01
CA LEU A 422 20.56 -20.05 -9.90
C LEU A 422 20.13 -18.70 -10.52
N LEU A 423 21.01 -17.69 -10.46
CA LEU A 423 20.74 -16.35 -10.99
C LEU A 423 21.08 -16.25 -12.49
N GLU A 424 22.26 -16.73 -12.89
CA GLU A 424 22.77 -16.50 -14.23
C GLU A 424 22.24 -17.49 -15.27
N LEU A 425 21.83 -18.71 -14.85
CA LEU A 425 21.29 -19.73 -15.76
C LEU A 425 19.76 -19.73 -15.86
N ARG A 426 19.10 -18.81 -15.18
CA ARG A 426 17.66 -18.58 -15.29
C ARG A 426 17.39 -17.25 -15.98
N ASP A 427 16.70 -17.30 -17.09
CA ASP A 427 16.20 -16.12 -17.78
C ASP A 427 14.65 -16.10 -17.70
N ASP A 428 14.12 -15.27 -16.81
CA ASP A 428 12.70 -15.11 -16.52
C ASP A 428 12.31 -13.66 -16.78
N ARG A 429 11.57 -13.43 -17.86
CA ARG A 429 11.21 -12.10 -18.33
C ARG A 429 9.72 -11.99 -18.56
N SER A 430 9.19 -10.78 -18.35
CA SER A 430 7.82 -10.46 -18.68
C SER A 430 7.67 -9.07 -19.25
N SER A 431 6.66 -8.89 -20.10
CA SER A 431 6.15 -7.61 -20.55
C SER A 431 4.69 -7.48 -20.13
N VAL A 432 4.35 -6.36 -19.49
CA VAL A 432 2.99 -6.08 -19.01
C VAL A 432 2.55 -4.72 -19.52
N GLN A 433 1.42 -4.69 -20.22
CA GLN A 433 0.80 -3.48 -20.68
C GLN A 433 -0.53 -3.29 -19.98
N ARG A 434 -0.83 -2.07 -19.53
CA ARG A 434 -2.12 -1.74 -18.92
C ARG A 434 -2.63 -0.40 -19.43
N PHE A 435 -3.92 -0.36 -19.69
CA PHE A 435 -4.69 0.82 -20.04
C PHE A 435 -5.80 0.99 -19.02
N ILE A 436 -5.88 2.17 -18.39
CA ILE A 436 -6.99 2.55 -17.51
C ILE A 436 -7.56 3.86 -18.05
N GLY A 437 -8.84 3.84 -18.38
CA GLY A 437 -9.54 5.03 -18.85
C GLY A 437 -10.91 5.16 -18.20
N ASN A 438 -11.31 6.38 -17.87
CA ASN A 438 -12.68 6.66 -17.47
C ASN A 438 -13.15 8.02 -17.99
N ALA A 439 -14.46 8.10 -18.22
CA ALA A 439 -15.17 9.30 -18.57
C ALA A 439 -16.31 9.52 -17.57
N GLN A 440 -16.23 10.62 -16.85
CA GLN A 440 -17.25 11.04 -15.88
C GLN A 440 -18.00 12.24 -16.43
N PHE A 441 -19.32 12.17 -16.40
CA PHE A 441 -20.24 13.22 -16.83
C PHE A 441 -21.10 13.64 -15.64
N GLU A 442 -21.06 14.90 -15.27
CA GLU A 442 -21.97 15.52 -14.32
C GLU A 442 -22.85 16.53 -15.06
N TYR A 443 -24.17 16.28 -15.08
CA TYR A 443 -25.12 17.18 -15.68
C TYR A 443 -26.07 17.78 -14.63
N LYS A 444 -26.02 19.10 -14.48
CA LYS A 444 -26.90 19.89 -13.65
C LYS A 444 -28.13 20.27 -14.43
N PHE A 445 -29.33 19.85 -14.00
CA PHE A 445 -30.56 20.09 -14.76
C PHE A 445 -30.92 21.58 -14.78
N HIS A 446 -31.21 22.13 -15.96
CA HIS A 446 -31.56 23.55 -16.13
C HIS A 446 -32.86 23.92 -15.40
N PHE A 447 -33.85 23.03 -15.39
CA PHE A 447 -35.14 23.26 -14.73
C PHE A 447 -35.13 23.01 -13.21
N LEU A 448 -34.12 22.32 -12.69
CA LEU A 448 -33.97 22.00 -11.27
C LEU A 448 -32.44 21.92 -10.96
N PRO A 449 -31.78 23.08 -10.76
CA PRO A 449 -30.34 23.10 -10.60
C PRO A 449 -29.80 22.35 -9.37
N GLU A 450 -30.64 22.07 -8.40
CA GLU A 450 -30.32 21.25 -7.23
C GLU A 450 -30.14 19.76 -7.55
N LEU A 451 -30.71 19.30 -8.69
CA LEU A 451 -30.61 17.94 -9.16
C LEU A 451 -29.50 17.80 -10.19
N LYS A 452 -28.65 16.82 -9.99
CA LYS A 452 -27.55 16.44 -10.89
C LYS A 452 -27.68 14.98 -11.29
N ALA A 453 -27.40 14.69 -12.56
CA ALA A 453 -27.20 13.33 -13.04
C ALA A 453 -25.69 13.10 -13.22
N ASN A 454 -25.22 11.98 -12.74
CA ASN A 454 -23.82 11.58 -12.83
C ASN A 454 -23.71 10.23 -13.54
N LEU A 455 -22.81 10.15 -14.52
CA LEU A 455 -22.49 8.93 -15.24
C LEU A 455 -20.96 8.77 -15.25
N ASN A 456 -20.48 7.65 -14.75
CA ASN A 456 -19.09 7.25 -14.84
C ASN A 456 -18.98 5.95 -15.63
N MET A 457 -18.20 5.96 -16.70
CA MET A 457 -17.88 4.79 -17.50
C MET A 457 -16.39 4.56 -17.45
N ALA A 458 -15.96 3.36 -17.05
CA ALA A 458 -14.53 3.04 -16.95
C ALA A 458 -14.21 1.71 -17.63
N TYR A 459 -12.97 1.65 -18.12
CA TYR A 459 -12.39 0.49 -18.77
C TYR A 459 -10.95 0.32 -18.29
N ASP A 460 -10.64 -0.84 -17.71
CA ASP A 460 -9.32 -1.22 -17.25
C ASP A 460 -8.93 -2.53 -17.95
N TYR A 461 -7.96 -2.44 -18.83
CA TYR A 461 -7.46 -3.58 -19.61
C TYR A 461 -5.97 -3.78 -19.34
N SER A 462 -5.58 -5.00 -19.02
CA SER A 462 -4.17 -5.39 -18.90
C SER A 462 -3.90 -6.69 -19.63
N THR A 463 -2.75 -6.72 -20.30
CA THR A 463 -2.20 -7.90 -20.96
C THR A 463 -0.79 -8.16 -20.44
N SER A 464 -0.44 -9.42 -20.28
CA SER A 464 0.90 -9.85 -19.88
C SER A 464 1.35 -11.03 -20.71
N GLU A 465 2.63 -11.02 -21.06
CA GLU A 465 3.33 -12.16 -21.64
C GLU A 465 4.67 -12.33 -20.91
N GLY A 466 5.04 -13.56 -20.63
CA GLY A 466 6.31 -13.87 -20.00
C GLY A 466 6.91 -15.18 -20.52
N SER A 467 8.23 -15.29 -20.37
CA SER A 467 9.00 -16.48 -20.72
C SER A 467 9.97 -16.81 -19.59
N LEU A 468 10.11 -18.09 -19.31
CA LEU A 468 11.11 -18.63 -18.39
C LEU A 468 11.94 -19.67 -19.15
N PHE A 469 13.23 -19.42 -19.27
CA PHE A 469 14.18 -20.36 -19.86
C PHE A 469 15.22 -20.79 -18.82
N ILE A 470 15.41 -22.11 -18.67
CA ILE A 470 16.45 -22.73 -17.86
C ILE A 470 17.13 -23.77 -18.74
N PRO A 471 18.44 -23.65 -19.04
CA PRO A 471 19.13 -24.60 -19.90
C PRO A 471 19.19 -26.00 -19.28
N ASP A 472 19.35 -27.01 -20.11
CA ASP A 472 19.40 -28.41 -19.74
C ASP A 472 20.65 -28.78 -18.94
N TYR A 473 21.70 -27.96 -19.02
CA TYR A 473 22.91 -28.07 -18.21
C TYR A 473 22.81 -27.36 -16.85
N ALA A 474 21.67 -26.71 -16.54
CA ALA A 474 21.46 -26.20 -15.19
C ALA A 474 21.26 -27.35 -14.20
N ALA A 475 22.14 -27.45 -13.20
CA ALA A 475 22.21 -28.62 -12.32
C ALA A 475 20.87 -29.00 -11.67
N TRP A 476 20.03 -28.04 -11.31
CA TRP A 476 18.73 -28.27 -10.65
C TRP A 476 17.61 -28.67 -11.62
N GLU A 477 17.79 -28.45 -12.93
CA GLU A 477 16.84 -28.87 -13.97
C GLU A 477 17.42 -29.99 -14.86
N TYR A 478 18.62 -30.46 -14.58
CA TYR A 478 19.32 -31.46 -15.38
C TYR A 478 18.47 -32.73 -15.60
N VAL A 479 17.92 -33.30 -14.53
CA VAL A 479 17.10 -34.52 -14.60
C VAL A 479 15.83 -34.31 -15.42
N ASN A 480 15.25 -33.11 -15.39
CA ASN A 480 14.09 -32.75 -16.19
C ASN A 480 14.44 -32.48 -17.66
N GLY A 481 15.71 -32.20 -17.97
CA GLY A 481 16.19 -31.85 -19.29
C GLY A 481 16.01 -30.38 -19.63
N GLY A 482 16.14 -29.49 -18.61
CA GLY A 482 15.92 -28.06 -18.75
C GLY A 482 14.45 -27.66 -18.75
N ARG A 483 14.16 -26.37 -18.95
CA ARG A 483 12.78 -25.83 -18.99
C ARG A 483 12.70 -24.67 -19.98
N ASP A 484 11.74 -24.73 -20.89
CA ASP A 484 11.27 -23.61 -21.73
C ASP A 484 9.78 -23.40 -21.45
N ALA A 485 9.45 -22.29 -20.81
CA ALA A 485 8.08 -21.99 -20.43
C ALA A 485 7.63 -20.63 -20.94
N ARG A 486 6.34 -20.53 -21.24
CA ARG A 486 5.64 -19.29 -21.60
C ARG A 486 4.35 -19.17 -20.84
N TYR A 487 4.03 -17.99 -20.38
CA TYR A 487 2.80 -17.68 -19.68
C TYR A 487 2.25 -16.33 -20.12
N GLY A 488 0.97 -16.14 -19.94
CA GLY A 488 0.32 -14.88 -20.27
C GLY A 488 -1.10 -14.81 -19.75
N GLN A 489 -1.60 -13.59 -19.60
CA GLN A 489 -2.97 -13.33 -19.20
C GLN A 489 -3.46 -12.01 -19.77
N ASP A 490 -4.68 -12.04 -20.29
CA ASP A 490 -5.48 -10.87 -20.58
C ASP A 490 -6.52 -10.68 -19.48
N ARG A 491 -6.71 -9.45 -19.05
CA ARG A 491 -7.72 -9.07 -18.06
C ARG A 491 -8.45 -7.82 -18.50
N LYS A 492 -9.76 -7.81 -18.29
CA LYS A 492 -10.64 -6.71 -18.64
C LYS A 492 -11.64 -6.47 -17.54
N ASN A 493 -11.72 -5.23 -17.05
CA ASN A 493 -12.69 -4.79 -16.08
C ASN A 493 -13.46 -3.61 -16.67
N GLU A 494 -14.76 -3.67 -16.62
CA GLU A 494 -15.69 -2.68 -17.15
C GLU A 494 -16.57 -2.17 -16.02
N LEU A 495 -16.81 -0.86 -15.97
CA LEU A 495 -17.63 -0.21 -14.96
C LEU A 495 -18.60 0.76 -15.62
N ILE A 496 -19.85 0.74 -15.17
CA ILE A 496 -20.83 1.78 -15.43
C ILE A 496 -21.49 2.12 -14.09
N ASP A 497 -21.32 3.36 -13.63
CA ASP A 497 -22.04 3.93 -12.51
C ASP A 497 -22.96 5.02 -13.00
N PHE A 498 -24.23 4.97 -12.61
CA PHE A 498 -25.19 6.03 -12.85
C PHE A 498 -25.92 6.38 -11.56
N TYR A 499 -25.93 7.66 -11.19
CA TYR A 499 -26.67 8.12 -10.03
C TYR A 499 -27.23 9.53 -10.19
N LEU A 500 -28.32 9.78 -9.50
CA LEU A 500 -28.90 11.11 -9.33
C LEU A 500 -28.52 11.63 -7.95
N ASN A 501 -28.14 12.89 -7.88
CA ASN A 501 -27.83 13.58 -6.64
C ASN A 501 -28.65 14.88 -6.55
N TYR A 502 -29.42 15.01 -5.48
CA TYR A 502 -30.25 16.18 -5.18
C TYR A 502 -29.72 16.89 -3.93
N VAL A 503 -29.27 18.13 -4.09
CA VAL A 503 -28.72 18.96 -3.00
C VAL A 503 -29.58 20.19 -2.81
N LYS A 504 -30.15 20.33 -1.60
CA LYS A 504 -31.02 21.45 -1.25
C LYS A 504 -30.54 22.13 0.02
N GLU A 505 -30.23 23.42 -0.10
CA GLU A 505 -30.03 24.29 1.04
C GLU A 505 -31.41 24.74 1.58
N LEU A 506 -31.56 24.71 2.89
CA LEU A 506 -32.77 25.13 3.62
C LEU A 506 -32.44 26.28 4.57
N PRO A 507 -32.27 27.52 4.03
CA PRO A 507 -31.75 28.65 4.82
C PRO A 507 -32.63 29.02 6.03
N SER A 508 -33.94 28.77 5.93
CA SER A 508 -34.88 29.08 7.03
C SER A 508 -34.62 28.34 8.33
N ILE A 509 -33.96 27.20 8.27
CA ILE A 509 -33.63 26.35 9.41
C ILE A 509 -32.11 26.05 9.45
N ASN A 510 -31.34 26.83 8.68
CA ASN A 510 -29.88 26.65 8.54
C ASN A 510 -29.50 25.17 8.33
N SER A 511 -30.10 24.52 7.35
CA SER A 511 -29.94 23.09 7.11
C SER A 511 -29.65 22.81 5.65
N ARG A 512 -29.03 21.65 5.40
CA ARG A 512 -28.72 21.15 4.07
C ARG A 512 -29.13 19.70 3.96
N LEU A 513 -29.81 19.37 2.87
CA LEU A 513 -30.19 18.00 2.51
C LEU A 513 -29.46 17.61 1.22
N ASP A 514 -28.79 16.46 1.26
CA ASP A 514 -28.14 15.84 0.09
C ASP A 514 -28.60 14.40 -0.02
N VAL A 515 -29.32 14.09 -1.08
CA VAL A 515 -29.89 12.77 -1.34
C VAL A 515 -29.35 12.22 -2.65
N MET A 516 -28.81 11.02 -2.61
CA MET A 516 -28.27 10.33 -3.77
C MET A 516 -28.92 8.95 -3.91
N GLY A 517 -29.18 8.53 -5.15
CA GLY A 517 -29.59 7.16 -5.47
C GLY A 517 -29.06 6.75 -6.83
N GLY A 518 -28.62 5.50 -6.93
CA GLY A 518 -27.94 5.05 -8.14
C GLY A 518 -27.84 3.57 -8.34
N TYR A 519 -27.20 3.24 -9.44
CA TYR A 519 -26.95 1.91 -9.97
C TYR A 519 -25.48 1.80 -10.39
N SER A 520 -24.87 0.64 -10.10
CA SER A 520 -23.51 0.29 -10.55
C SER A 520 -23.54 -1.08 -11.20
N TRP A 521 -22.84 -1.22 -12.30
CA TRP A 521 -22.59 -2.47 -12.99
C TRP A 521 -21.09 -2.63 -13.22
N GLN A 522 -20.55 -3.80 -12.84
CA GLN A 522 -19.15 -4.15 -13.02
C GLN A 522 -19.06 -5.54 -13.67
N HIS A 523 -18.18 -5.66 -14.64
CA HIS A 523 -17.85 -6.90 -15.32
C HIS A 523 -16.34 -7.14 -15.23
N PHE A 524 -15.96 -8.33 -14.78
CA PHE A 524 -14.60 -8.79 -14.65
C PHE A 524 -14.40 -10.00 -15.56
N TRP A 525 -13.43 -9.91 -16.45
CA TRP A 525 -13.08 -11.00 -17.36
C TRP A 525 -11.58 -11.21 -17.35
N ARG A 526 -11.17 -12.48 -17.42
CA ARG A 526 -9.78 -12.88 -17.57
C ARG A 526 -9.66 -14.14 -18.40
N GLU A 527 -8.60 -14.22 -19.20
CA GLU A 527 -8.16 -15.38 -19.94
C GLU A 527 -6.65 -15.51 -19.84
N GLY A 528 -6.13 -16.72 -19.72
CA GLY A 528 -4.70 -16.90 -19.59
C GLY A 528 -4.24 -18.31 -19.96
N PHE A 529 -2.93 -18.43 -20.07
CA PHE A 529 -2.25 -19.70 -20.35
C PHE A 529 -0.92 -19.80 -19.60
N SER A 530 -0.49 -21.05 -19.35
CA SER A 530 0.85 -21.41 -18.91
C SER A 530 1.25 -22.70 -19.59
N ARG A 531 2.36 -22.68 -20.32
CA ARG A 531 2.89 -23.81 -21.07
C ARG A 531 4.36 -23.97 -20.81
N ALA A 532 4.81 -25.22 -20.61
CA ALA A 532 6.21 -25.52 -20.41
C ALA A 532 6.58 -26.85 -21.06
N THR A 533 7.78 -26.91 -21.62
CA THR A 533 8.39 -28.12 -22.14
C THR A 533 9.80 -28.28 -21.57
N ASN A 534 10.35 -29.48 -21.61
CA ASN A 534 11.79 -29.64 -21.50
C ASN A 534 12.47 -29.35 -22.86
N ILE A 535 13.81 -29.35 -22.88
CA ILE A 535 14.60 -29.08 -24.09
C ILE A 535 14.76 -30.38 -24.90
N GLN A 536 14.48 -30.31 -26.19
CA GLN A 536 14.65 -31.45 -27.08
C GLN A 536 16.14 -31.76 -27.26
N GLY A 537 16.52 -33.07 -27.12
CA GLY A 537 17.90 -33.50 -27.23
C GLY A 537 18.77 -33.03 -26.08
N ASN A 538 18.17 -32.83 -24.88
CA ASN A 538 18.82 -32.36 -23.68
C ASN A 538 19.98 -33.23 -23.21
N MET A 539 20.85 -32.67 -22.42
CA MET A 539 22.08 -33.27 -21.91
C MET A 539 21.86 -34.56 -21.08
N ALA A 540 20.77 -34.61 -20.33
CA ALA A 540 20.40 -35.80 -19.54
C ALA A 540 19.86 -36.96 -20.38
N GLY A 541 19.56 -36.77 -21.66
CA GLY A 541 18.91 -37.74 -22.50
C GLY A 541 17.44 -38.00 -22.14
N THR A 542 16.83 -37.12 -21.37
CA THR A 542 15.42 -37.20 -20.97
C THR A 542 14.53 -37.03 -22.24
N PRO A 543 13.54 -37.92 -22.46
CA PRO A 543 12.63 -37.75 -23.62
C PRO A 543 11.95 -36.39 -23.62
N PHE A 544 11.76 -35.82 -24.82
CA PHE A 544 11.00 -34.58 -24.97
C PHE A 544 9.58 -34.76 -24.44
N ARG A 545 9.14 -33.83 -23.57
CA ARG A 545 7.82 -33.89 -22.95
C ARG A 545 7.28 -32.49 -22.62
N GLU A 546 5.98 -32.41 -22.64
CA GLU A 546 5.25 -31.31 -22.07
C GLU A 546 5.29 -31.40 -20.54
N LEU A 547 5.72 -30.35 -19.87
CA LEU A 547 5.76 -30.25 -18.41
C LEU A 547 4.49 -29.59 -17.87
N GLU A 548 3.90 -28.69 -18.68
CA GLU A 548 2.71 -27.90 -18.32
C GLU A 548 1.99 -27.45 -19.60
N ASP A 549 0.68 -27.57 -19.62
CA ASP A 549 -0.22 -26.95 -20.62
C ASP A 549 -1.55 -26.63 -19.92
N ILE A 550 -1.68 -25.38 -19.47
CA ILE A 550 -2.85 -24.87 -18.76
C ILE A 550 -3.40 -23.69 -19.56
N THR A 551 -4.68 -23.74 -19.85
CA THR A 551 -5.44 -22.59 -20.37
C THR A 551 -6.71 -22.42 -19.54
N TYR A 552 -7.09 -21.19 -19.31
CA TYR A 552 -8.30 -20.87 -18.55
C TYR A 552 -8.92 -19.56 -19.02
N ALA A 553 -10.23 -19.48 -18.87
CA ALA A 553 -10.98 -18.26 -19.01
C ALA A 553 -12.06 -18.20 -17.93
N SER A 554 -12.30 -17.03 -17.37
CA SER A 554 -13.36 -16.83 -16.39
C SER A 554 -13.88 -15.40 -16.40
N GLU A 555 -15.13 -15.22 -15.99
CA GLU A 555 -15.75 -13.93 -15.83
C GLU A 555 -16.67 -13.89 -14.61
N SER A 556 -16.88 -12.70 -14.07
CA SER A 556 -17.85 -12.46 -12.99
C SER A 556 -18.49 -11.08 -13.12
N TYR A 557 -19.67 -10.94 -12.51
CA TYR A 557 -20.46 -9.72 -12.55
C TYR A 557 -20.84 -9.29 -11.13
N LEU A 558 -20.80 -7.97 -10.91
CA LEU A 558 -21.30 -7.32 -9.70
C LEU A 558 -22.28 -6.23 -10.09
N ILE A 559 -23.52 -6.34 -9.61
CA ILE A 559 -24.59 -5.36 -9.84
C ILE A 559 -25.00 -4.78 -8.48
N SER A 560 -25.18 -3.46 -8.43
CA SER A 560 -25.48 -2.79 -7.18
C SER A 560 -26.54 -1.71 -7.33
N PHE A 561 -27.43 -1.62 -6.35
CA PHE A 561 -28.35 -0.50 -6.15
C PHE A 561 -27.99 0.17 -4.84
N PHE A 562 -27.87 1.50 -4.85
CA PHE A 562 -27.46 2.23 -3.66
C PHE A 562 -28.20 3.55 -3.48
N GLY A 563 -28.31 3.97 -2.23
CA GLY A 563 -28.81 5.28 -1.86
C GLY A 563 -28.10 5.83 -0.63
N ARG A 564 -27.94 7.14 -0.58
CA ARG A 564 -27.37 7.84 0.57
C ARG A 564 -28.14 9.14 0.82
N VAL A 565 -28.36 9.41 2.08
CA VAL A 565 -28.95 10.67 2.56
C VAL A 565 -27.98 11.29 3.56
N ASN A 566 -27.50 12.49 3.27
CA ASN A 566 -26.77 13.33 4.20
C ASN A 566 -27.69 14.50 4.59
N TYR A 567 -27.81 14.73 5.90
CA TYR A 567 -28.58 15.84 6.43
C TYR A 567 -27.77 16.62 7.45
N SER A 568 -27.55 17.90 7.19
CA SER A 568 -26.94 18.84 8.13
C SER A 568 -28.02 19.71 8.75
N LEU A 569 -28.20 19.64 10.05
CA LEU A 569 -29.13 20.45 10.81
C LEU A 569 -28.38 21.53 11.58
N MET A 570 -28.75 22.80 11.32
CA MET A 570 -28.16 23.99 11.98
C MET A 570 -26.62 24.08 11.83
N ASP A 571 -26.08 23.37 10.84
CA ASP A 571 -24.64 23.21 10.61
C ASP A 571 -23.84 22.61 11.80
N ARG A 572 -24.54 21.94 12.72
CA ARG A 572 -24.01 21.34 13.96
C ARG A 572 -24.23 19.85 14.06
N TYR A 573 -25.40 19.37 13.62
CA TYR A 573 -25.79 17.97 13.71
C TYR A 573 -25.82 17.37 12.31
N LEU A 574 -24.93 16.43 12.07
CA LEU A 574 -24.74 15.81 10.76
C LEU A 574 -25.23 14.37 10.84
N LEU A 575 -26.08 13.97 9.92
CA LEU A 575 -26.62 12.63 9.82
C LEU A 575 -26.34 12.06 8.43
N THR A 576 -25.84 10.85 8.37
CA THR A 576 -25.64 10.09 7.13
C THR A 576 -26.32 8.74 7.23
N PHE A 577 -27.14 8.39 6.24
CA PHE A 577 -27.70 7.06 6.06
C PHE A 577 -27.31 6.56 4.68
N THR A 578 -26.78 5.32 4.61
CA THR A 578 -26.47 4.66 3.35
C THR A 578 -27.13 3.29 3.33
N LEU A 579 -27.71 2.93 2.21
CA LEU A 579 -28.21 1.59 1.94
C LEU A 579 -27.70 1.15 0.58
N ARG A 580 -27.08 -0.03 0.55
CA ARG A 580 -26.58 -0.64 -0.67
C ARG A 580 -27.00 -2.10 -0.74
N ASN A 581 -27.42 -2.55 -1.92
CA ASN A 581 -27.75 -3.94 -2.20
C ASN A 581 -26.90 -4.42 -3.38
N ASP A 582 -26.02 -5.38 -3.14
CA ASP A 582 -25.08 -5.91 -4.12
C ASP A 582 -25.45 -7.34 -4.50
N GLY A 583 -25.44 -7.65 -5.80
CA GLY A 583 -25.62 -8.97 -6.36
C GLY A 583 -24.38 -9.43 -7.10
N SER A 584 -23.70 -10.50 -6.60
CA SER A 584 -22.51 -11.07 -7.21
C SER A 584 -22.81 -12.42 -7.87
N SER A 585 -22.28 -12.62 -9.08
CA SER A 585 -22.36 -13.91 -9.78
C SER A 585 -21.50 -15.01 -9.15
N ARG A 586 -20.64 -14.67 -8.18
CA ARG A 586 -19.79 -15.62 -7.43
C ARG A 586 -20.61 -16.50 -6.48
N PHE A 587 -21.82 -16.08 -6.15
CA PHE A 587 -22.74 -16.81 -5.27
C PHE A 587 -23.93 -17.35 -6.02
N SER A 588 -24.60 -18.35 -5.43
CA SER A 588 -25.77 -19.00 -6.03
C SER A 588 -26.93 -18.02 -6.19
N PRO A 589 -27.92 -18.31 -7.05
CA PRO A 589 -29.09 -17.47 -7.21
C PRO A 589 -29.82 -17.12 -5.91
N ASP A 590 -29.79 -18.02 -4.92
CA ASP A 590 -30.49 -17.86 -3.64
C ASP A 590 -29.70 -17.01 -2.63
N THR A 591 -28.37 -16.90 -2.77
CA THR A 591 -27.47 -16.24 -1.80
C THR A 591 -26.71 -15.05 -2.37
N ARG A 592 -26.87 -14.73 -3.65
CA ARG A 592 -26.09 -13.71 -4.37
C ARG A 592 -26.30 -12.27 -3.92
N TRP A 593 -27.43 -11.95 -3.30
CA TRP A 593 -27.76 -10.59 -2.89
C TRP A 593 -27.39 -10.33 -1.43
N GLY A 594 -26.57 -9.31 -1.20
CA GLY A 594 -26.18 -8.81 0.12
C GLY A 594 -26.67 -7.40 0.36
N LEU A 595 -27.29 -7.13 1.52
CA LEU A 595 -27.80 -5.83 1.91
C LEU A 595 -26.87 -5.20 2.95
N PHE A 596 -26.36 -4.01 2.68
CA PHE A 596 -25.34 -3.31 3.47
C PHE A 596 -25.84 -1.94 3.92
N PRO A 597 -26.53 -1.86 5.07
CA PRO A 597 -26.99 -0.62 5.69
C PRO A 597 -25.88 0.04 6.50
N SER A 598 -25.86 1.37 6.56
CA SER A 598 -25.05 2.13 7.51
C SER A 598 -25.74 3.42 7.95
N ALA A 599 -25.42 3.85 9.17
CA ALA A 599 -25.86 5.11 9.76
C ALA A 599 -24.69 5.77 10.51
N ALA A 600 -24.58 7.08 10.40
CA ALA A 600 -23.61 7.86 11.14
C ALA A 600 -24.21 9.18 11.61
N PHE A 601 -23.73 9.62 12.77
CA PHE A 601 -24.06 10.89 13.40
C PHE A 601 -22.76 11.63 13.76
N ALA A 602 -22.70 12.91 13.46
CA ALA A 602 -21.63 13.77 13.97
C ALA A 602 -22.21 15.04 14.59
N TRP A 603 -21.58 15.48 15.68
CA TRP A 603 -21.95 16.65 16.42
C TRP A 603 -20.76 17.62 16.52
N LYS A 604 -20.88 18.78 15.90
CA LYS A 604 -19.90 19.89 15.99
C LYS A 604 -20.13 20.63 17.31
N ILE A 605 -19.47 20.19 18.36
CA ILE A 605 -19.64 20.71 19.73
C ILE A 605 -19.16 22.17 19.84
N ASN A 606 -18.10 22.50 19.08
CA ASN A 606 -17.55 23.86 19.04
C ASN A 606 -18.55 24.92 18.51
N GLU A 607 -19.54 24.50 17.72
CA GLU A 607 -20.58 25.39 17.17
C GLU A 607 -21.74 25.65 18.15
N GLU A 608 -21.73 25.03 19.32
CA GLU A 608 -22.79 25.20 20.31
C GLU A 608 -22.68 26.50 21.08
N ALA A 609 -23.83 27.06 21.47
CA ALA A 609 -23.90 28.34 22.17
C ALA A 609 -23.12 28.33 23.51
N PHE A 610 -23.03 27.17 24.19
CA PHE A 610 -22.27 27.06 25.43
C PHE A 610 -20.75 27.03 25.22
N MET A 611 -20.28 26.87 23.97
CA MET A 611 -18.88 26.90 23.58
C MET A 611 -18.47 28.24 22.94
N ALA A 612 -19.42 29.16 22.71
CA ALA A 612 -19.18 30.41 21.97
C ALA A 612 -18.07 31.30 22.58
N ASP A 613 -17.87 31.23 23.89
CA ASP A 613 -16.82 31.97 24.61
C ASP A 613 -15.50 31.13 24.80
N ALA A 614 -15.48 29.90 24.30
CA ALA A 614 -14.33 29.00 24.45
C ALA A 614 -13.40 29.09 23.22
N ASP A 615 -12.62 30.18 23.12
CA ASP A 615 -11.62 30.41 22.05
C ASP A 615 -10.52 29.31 21.96
N LEU A 616 -10.55 28.32 22.85
CA LEU A 616 -9.54 27.26 22.92
C LEU A 616 -9.66 26.28 21.75
N PHE A 617 -10.90 25.88 21.39
CA PHE A 617 -11.18 24.88 20.38
C PHE A 617 -11.58 25.53 19.04
N SER A 618 -10.78 25.29 18.00
CA SER A 618 -11.13 25.58 16.62
C SER A 618 -11.99 24.47 15.99
N GLU A 619 -11.80 23.21 16.42
CA GLU A 619 -12.64 22.08 16.08
C GLU A 619 -12.85 21.20 17.31
N LEU A 620 -14.09 20.80 17.55
CA LEU A 620 -14.42 19.77 18.53
C LEU A 620 -15.67 19.03 18.03
N LYS A 621 -15.46 17.87 17.40
CA LYS A 621 -16.51 17.12 16.73
C LYS A 621 -16.54 15.68 17.22
N LEU A 622 -17.70 15.26 17.77
CA LEU A 622 -17.96 13.87 18.14
C LEU A 622 -18.62 13.14 16.97
N ARG A 623 -18.12 11.95 16.64
CA ARG A 623 -18.65 11.09 15.58
C ARG A 623 -19.05 9.73 16.16
N VAL A 624 -20.20 9.19 15.71
CA VAL A 624 -20.68 7.84 16.02
C VAL A 624 -21.16 7.20 14.74
N GLY A 625 -20.67 6.03 14.40
CA GLY A 625 -21.01 5.31 13.18
C GLY A 625 -21.28 3.83 13.44
N TYR A 626 -22.24 3.29 12.72
CA TYR A 626 -22.57 1.88 12.66
C TYR A 626 -22.85 1.48 11.21
N GLY A 627 -22.39 0.31 10.79
CA GLY A 627 -22.71 -0.18 9.46
C GLY A 627 -22.24 -1.60 9.22
N ILE A 628 -22.79 -2.18 8.15
CA ILE A 628 -22.46 -3.52 7.68
C ILE A 628 -21.83 -3.40 6.29
N THR A 629 -20.75 -4.12 6.05
CA THR A 629 -20.08 -4.25 4.75
C THR A 629 -19.86 -5.71 4.43
N GLY A 630 -19.77 -6.04 3.12
CA GLY A 630 -19.58 -7.41 2.66
C GLY A 630 -18.16 -7.69 2.13
N GLN A 631 -17.86 -8.99 1.94
CA GLN A 631 -16.69 -9.46 1.22
C GLN A 631 -17.06 -10.58 0.25
N GLU A 632 -16.65 -10.43 -1.02
CA GLU A 632 -16.90 -11.41 -2.08
C GLU A 632 -15.62 -12.03 -2.65
N ASN A 633 -14.45 -11.46 -2.36
CA ASN A 633 -13.17 -11.92 -2.91
C ASN A 633 -12.64 -13.10 -2.11
N ILE A 634 -13.14 -14.29 -2.43
CA ILE A 634 -12.90 -15.54 -1.70
C ILE A 634 -11.68 -16.33 -2.18
N GLY A 635 -10.98 -15.84 -3.25
CA GLY A 635 -9.73 -16.45 -3.69
C GLY A 635 -9.83 -17.85 -4.32
N GLN A 636 -11.03 -18.44 -4.42
CA GLN A 636 -11.27 -19.83 -4.82
C GLN A 636 -11.99 -19.98 -6.19
N GLY A 637 -11.74 -19.05 -7.11
CA GLY A 637 -12.37 -19.02 -8.42
C GLY A 637 -13.69 -18.26 -8.42
N GLU A 638 -14.39 -18.25 -9.60
CA GLU A 638 -15.52 -17.36 -9.80
C GLU A 638 -16.89 -17.98 -9.44
N TYR A 639 -16.98 -19.32 -9.38
CA TYR A 639 -18.24 -20.03 -9.13
C TYR A 639 -18.06 -21.18 -8.13
N PRO A 640 -17.59 -20.91 -6.88
CA PRO A 640 -17.24 -21.95 -5.92
C PRO A 640 -18.44 -22.74 -5.40
N TYR A 641 -19.66 -22.23 -5.60
CA TYR A 641 -20.91 -22.89 -5.22
C TYR A 641 -21.36 -24.01 -6.19
N LEU A 642 -20.70 -24.13 -7.36
CA LEU A 642 -21.00 -25.17 -8.34
C LEU A 642 -20.23 -26.45 -8.06
N ALA A 643 -20.89 -27.59 -8.31
CA ALA A 643 -20.22 -28.89 -8.31
C ALA A 643 -19.10 -28.95 -9.38
N ARG A 644 -17.92 -29.35 -8.98
CA ARG A 644 -16.74 -29.43 -9.84
C ARG A 644 -16.07 -30.79 -9.77
N TYR A 645 -15.34 -31.11 -10.85
CA TYR A 645 -14.51 -32.31 -10.94
C TYR A 645 -13.10 -31.91 -11.34
N THR A 646 -12.12 -32.45 -10.63
CA THR A 646 -10.70 -32.28 -10.95
C THR A 646 -10.19 -33.50 -11.71
N GLN A 647 -9.58 -33.25 -12.87
CA GLN A 647 -8.90 -34.29 -13.63
C GLN A 647 -7.55 -34.64 -12.98
N SER A 648 -7.23 -35.96 -12.97
CA SER A 648 -5.92 -36.41 -12.52
C SER A 648 -4.80 -35.83 -13.41
N ARG A 649 -3.63 -35.57 -12.78
CA ARG A 649 -2.42 -35.08 -13.50
C ARG A 649 -1.77 -36.25 -14.24
N GLN A 650 -0.94 -35.96 -15.24
CA GLN A 650 -0.25 -36.95 -16.09
C GLN A 650 0.48 -38.07 -15.28
N GLY A 651 1.11 -37.74 -14.17
CA GLY A 651 1.75 -38.76 -13.31
C GLY A 651 0.81 -39.61 -12.46
N ALA A 652 -0.50 -39.35 -12.49
CA ALA A 652 -1.54 -39.99 -11.70
C ALA A 652 -2.69 -40.52 -12.55
N PHE A 653 -2.43 -40.78 -13.85
CA PHE A 653 -3.41 -41.46 -14.72
C PHE A 653 -3.59 -42.92 -14.33
N PHE A 654 -4.81 -43.42 -14.43
CA PHE A 654 -5.14 -44.78 -14.11
C PHE A 654 -4.84 -45.69 -15.32
N GLN A 655 -4.11 -46.76 -15.10
CA GLN A 655 -3.86 -47.77 -16.13
C GLN A 655 -5.12 -48.66 -16.29
N TRP A 656 -5.80 -48.55 -17.41
CA TRP A 656 -7.03 -49.27 -17.71
C TRP A 656 -6.81 -50.37 -18.73
N GLY A 657 -7.08 -51.62 -18.35
CA GLY A 657 -7.04 -52.74 -19.27
C GLY A 657 -5.61 -53.18 -19.62
N GLN A 658 -5.15 -52.87 -20.84
CA GLN A 658 -3.84 -53.31 -21.34
C GLN A 658 -2.70 -52.51 -20.74
N PRO A 659 -1.50 -53.10 -20.54
CA PRO A 659 -0.31 -52.35 -20.11
C PRO A 659 0.01 -51.18 -21.04
N GLY A 660 0.24 -50.01 -20.47
CA GLY A 660 0.55 -48.77 -21.18
C GLY A 660 -0.68 -47.90 -21.58
N ASN A 661 -1.91 -48.36 -21.38
CA ASN A 661 -3.11 -47.59 -21.59
C ASN A 661 -3.48 -46.78 -20.34
N PHE A 662 -2.96 -45.58 -20.26
CA PHE A 662 -3.20 -44.63 -19.15
C PHE A 662 -4.33 -43.68 -19.54
N ILE A 663 -5.38 -43.64 -18.72
CA ILE A 663 -6.52 -42.76 -18.88
C ILE A 663 -6.61 -41.76 -17.72
N PRO A 664 -7.00 -40.51 -18.00
CA PRO A 664 -7.28 -39.57 -16.92
C PRO A 664 -8.52 -40.01 -16.15
N THR A 665 -8.47 -39.84 -14.83
CA THR A 665 -9.60 -39.99 -13.95
C THR A 665 -10.10 -38.64 -13.45
N TRP A 666 -11.37 -38.60 -13.06
CA TRP A 666 -12.00 -37.38 -12.54
C TRP A 666 -12.42 -37.61 -11.09
N ARG A 667 -12.03 -36.67 -10.23
CA ARG A 667 -12.40 -36.69 -8.82
C ARG A 667 -13.39 -35.56 -8.57
N PRO A 668 -14.59 -35.83 -7.99
CA PRO A 668 -15.48 -34.76 -7.56
C PRO A 668 -14.86 -33.98 -6.40
N GLU A 669 -15.08 -32.66 -6.40
CA GLU A 669 -14.67 -31.77 -5.32
C GLU A 669 -15.84 -31.50 -4.37
N GLY A 670 -15.51 -31.16 -3.12
CA GLY A 670 -16.49 -30.65 -2.18
C GLY A 670 -16.92 -29.24 -2.57
N TYR A 671 -18.20 -28.94 -2.45
CA TYR A 671 -18.75 -27.62 -2.68
C TYR A 671 -19.92 -27.33 -1.72
N ASP A 672 -20.15 -26.03 -1.46
CA ASP A 672 -21.29 -25.55 -0.71
C ASP A 672 -22.18 -24.72 -1.64
N ALA A 673 -23.37 -25.25 -1.97
CA ALA A 673 -24.36 -24.57 -2.83
C ALA A 673 -24.95 -23.32 -2.16
N ASN A 674 -24.85 -23.19 -0.84
CA ASN A 674 -25.39 -22.08 -0.05
C ASN A 674 -24.32 -21.08 0.34
N LEU A 675 -23.15 -21.15 -0.28
CA LEU A 675 -22.06 -20.20 -0.03
C LEU A 675 -22.57 -18.76 -0.23
N LYS A 676 -22.31 -17.89 0.75
CA LYS A 676 -22.80 -16.48 0.80
C LYS A 676 -21.68 -15.53 1.20
N TRP A 677 -22.02 -14.26 1.25
CA TRP A 677 -21.16 -13.16 1.68
C TRP A 677 -20.59 -13.37 3.10
N GLU A 678 -19.32 -12.97 3.31
CA GLU A 678 -18.87 -12.62 4.65
C GLU A 678 -19.43 -11.24 5.00
N GLU A 679 -19.89 -11.05 6.21
CA GLU A 679 -20.49 -9.79 6.68
C GLU A 679 -19.68 -9.22 7.84
N THR A 680 -19.20 -7.98 7.68
CA THR A 680 -18.48 -7.26 8.73
C THR A 680 -19.33 -6.13 9.26
N THR A 681 -19.74 -6.25 10.53
CA THR A 681 -20.40 -5.18 11.29
C THR A 681 -19.33 -4.33 11.98
N THR A 682 -19.41 -3.02 11.83
CA THR A 682 -18.48 -2.06 12.46
C THR A 682 -19.25 -1.04 13.29
N PHE A 683 -18.81 -0.84 14.53
CA PHE A 683 -19.19 0.28 15.38
C PHE A 683 -17.95 1.17 15.61
N ASN A 684 -18.08 2.49 15.43
CA ASN A 684 -17.01 3.46 15.59
C ASN A 684 -17.47 4.68 16.38
N VAL A 685 -16.63 5.13 17.34
CA VAL A 685 -16.78 6.41 18.04
C VAL A 685 -15.51 7.19 17.83
N GLY A 686 -15.61 8.42 17.35
CA GLY A 686 -14.47 9.27 17.06
C GLY A 686 -14.64 10.67 17.61
N LEU A 687 -13.53 11.29 17.96
CA LEU A 687 -13.43 12.70 18.37
C LEU A 687 -12.39 13.38 17.47
N ASP A 688 -12.83 14.38 16.70
CA ASP A 688 -11.92 15.27 15.97
C ASP A 688 -11.71 16.53 16.82
N TYR A 689 -10.47 16.98 16.94
CA TYR A 689 -10.13 18.15 17.74
C TYR A 689 -9.13 19.05 17.04
N GLY A 690 -9.35 20.34 17.20
CA GLY A 690 -8.44 21.44 16.84
C GLY A 690 -8.33 22.39 18.02
N ILE A 691 -7.12 22.80 18.39
CA ILE A 691 -6.84 23.64 19.54
C ILE A 691 -5.93 24.79 19.11
N ALA A 692 -6.15 25.98 19.67
CA ALA A 692 -5.35 27.18 19.45
C ALA A 692 -5.24 27.54 17.95
N ARG A 693 -6.38 27.60 17.24
CA ARG A 693 -6.52 27.85 15.80
C ARG A 693 -5.72 26.84 14.97
N ASP A 694 -5.99 25.56 15.23
CA ASP A 694 -5.36 24.40 14.56
C ASP A 694 -3.83 24.34 14.68
N ARG A 695 -3.29 24.97 15.73
CA ARG A 695 -1.87 24.77 16.07
C ARG A 695 -1.60 23.34 16.56
N TYR A 696 -2.62 22.74 17.19
CA TYR A 696 -2.66 21.32 17.57
C TYR A 696 -3.98 20.75 17.09
N TYR A 697 -3.95 19.75 16.23
CA TYR A 697 -5.16 19.10 15.74
C TYR A 697 -4.95 17.61 15.54
N GLY A 698 -6.02 16.86 15.53
CA GLY A 698 -5.94 15.43 15.36
C GLY A 698 -7.26 14.71 15.59
N THR A 699 -7.17 13.39 15.74
CA THR A 699 -8.32 12.51 15.91
C THR A 699 -8.05 11.47 16.99
N LEU A 700 -9.11 11.05 17.66
CA LEU A 700 -9.13 9.90 18.55
C LEU A 700 -10.31 9.04 18.14
N ASP A 701 -10.07 7.81 17.70
CA ASP A 701 -11.10 6.86 17.28
C ASP A 701 -11.03 5.57 18.12
N PHE A 702 -12.19 5.06 18.49
CA PHE A 702 -12.37 3.72 19.05
C PHE A 702 -13.28 2.94 18.12
N TYR A 703 -12.93 1.69 17.81
CA TYR A 703 -13.73 0.84 16.95
C TYR A 703 -13.86 -0.58 17.49
N PHE A 704 -15.01 -1.17 17.17
CA PHE A 704 -15.28 -2.59 17.34
C PHE A 704 -15.83 -3.13 16.02
N ARG A 705 -15.24 -4.23 15.53
CA ARG A 705 -15.64 -4.90 14.30
C ARG A 705 -15.88 -6.36 14.58
N GLU A 706 -16.96 -6.90 14.06
CA GLU A 706 -17.28 -8.33 14.09
C GLU A 706 -17.52 -8.81 12.66
N THR A 707 -16.75 -9.79 12.21
CA THR A 707 -17.00 -10.48 10.94
C THR A 707 -17.65 -11.83 11.23
N ARG A 708 -18.78 -12.07 10.63
CA ARG A 708 -19.56 -13.31 10.73
C ARG A 708 -19.57 -14.03 9.40
N ASP A 709 -19.90 -15.33 9.48
CA ASP A 709 -20.01 -16.19 8.30
C ASP A 709 -18.74 -16.19 7.46
N LEU A 710 -17.57 -16.23 8.13
CA LEU A 710 -16.27 -16.28 7.46
C LEU A 710 -16.24 -17.42 6.45
N ILE A 711 -15.81 -17.12 5.24
CA ILE A 711 -15.55 -18.13 4.21
C ILE A 711 -14.23 -18.81 4.56
N ASN A 712 -14.31 -20.09 4.92
CA ASN A 712 -13.16 -20.84 5.40
C ASN A 712 -13.08 -22.20 4.73
N PHE A 713 -11.85 -22.68 4.51
CA PHE A 713 -11.56 -23.98 3.97
C PHE A 713 -11.32 -24.93 5.15
N ILE A 714 -12.34 -25.71 5.49
CA ILE A 714 -12.35 -26.54 6.69
C ILE A 714 -12.26 -28.03 6.36
N PRO A 715 -11.65 -28.85 7.25
CA PRO A 715 -11.71 -30.30 7.12
C PRO A 715 -13.15 -30.79 7.32
N VAL A 716 -13.51 -31.84 6.59
CA VAL A 716 -14.78 -32.53 6.76
C VAL A 716 -14.56 -33.91 7.39
N PRO A 717 -15.50 -34.42 8.19
CA PRO A 717 -15.40 -35.76 8.75
C PRO A 717 -15.19 -36.83 7.67
N ALA A 718 -14.34 -37.80 7.96
CA ALA A 718 -14.03 -38.88 7.02
C ALA A 718 -15.31 -39.63 6.59
N GLY A 719 -15.47 -39.80 5.27
CA GLY A 719 -16.62 -40.49 4.69
C GLY A 719 -17.86 -39.62 4.45
N THR A 720 -17.84 -38.33 4.83
CA THR A 720 -18.97 -37.40 4.57
C THR A 720 -18.87 -36.71 3.23
N ASN A 721 -17.68 -36.63 2.65
CA ASN A 721 -17.41 -36.06 1.34
C ASN A 721 -16.27 -36.82 0.65
N LEU A 722 -16.17 -36.64 -0.68
CA LEU A 722 -15.11 -37.22 -1.49
C LEU A 722 -13.78 -36.43 -1.42
N THR A 723 -13.82 -35.27 -0.81
CA THR A 723 -12.64 -34.47 -0.47
C THR A 723 -12.53 -34.30 1.04
N ASN A 724 -11.31 -34.11 1.54
CA ASN A 724 -11.06 -33.95 2.96
C ASN A 724 -11.42 -32.52 3.47
N PHE A 725 -11.66 -31.59 2.56
CA PHE A 725 -11.92 -30.20 2.88
C PHE A 725 -13.07 -29.62 2.04
N ILE A 726 -13.77 -28.65 2.60
CA ILE A 726 -14.83 -27.90 1.93
C ILE A 726 -14.68 -26.39 2.21
N LEU A 727 -14.98 -25.58 1.19
CA LEU A 727 -15.11 -24.13 1.34
C LEU A 727 -16.57 -23.82 1.73
N THR A 728 -16.77 -23.22 2.90
CA THR A 728 -18.10 -22.89 3.41
C THR A 728 -18.05 -21.67 4.33
N ASN A 729 -19.23 -21.09 4.62
CA ASN A 729 -19.35 -19.99 5.58
C ASN A 729 -19.38 -20.54 7.01
N ILE A 730 -18.22 -20.50 7.66
CA ILE A 730 -18.11 -20.96 9.03
C ILE A 730 -17.01 -20.20 9.77
N GLY A 731 -17.36 -19.67 10.91
CA GLY A 731 -16.45 -18.92 11.74
C GLY A 731 -16.83 -17.47 11.93
N ASN A 732 -16.34 -16.90 13.01
CA ASN A 732 -16.50 -15.48 13.34
C ASN A 732 -15.16 -14.95 13.88
N MET A 733 -14.94 -13.65 13.70
CA MET A 733 -13.75 -12.95 14.16
C MET A 733 -14.11 -11.55 14.66
N GLU A 734 -13.43 -11.11 15.71
CA GLU A 734 -13.58 -9.79 16.28
C GLU A 734 -12.28 -8.99 16.18
N ASN A 735 -12.41 -7.69 15.92
CA ASN A 735 -11.33 -6.71 15.98
C ASN A 735 -11.75 -5.55 16.87
N THR A 736 -10.93 -5.22 17.85
CA THR A 736 -11.11 -4.05 18.73
C THR A 736 -9.85 -3.20 18.66
N GLY A 737 -10.01 -1.88 18.57
CA GLY A 737 -8.85 -1.03 18.53
C GLY A 737 -9.10 0.43 18.85
N MET A 738 -7.99 1.15 19.03
CA MET A 738 -7.96 2.57 19.32
C MET A 738 -6.91 3.25 18.44
N GLU A 739 -7.26 4.35 17.84
CA GLU A 739 -6.41 5.15 16.97
C GLU A 739 -6.29 6.55 17.54
N PHE A 740 -5.08 7.07 17.58
CA PHE A 740 -4.78 8.44 17.97
C PHE A 740 -3.89 9.10 16.95
N SER A 741 -4.18 10.35 16.61
CA SER A 741 -3.29 11.19 15.83
C SER A 741 -3.21 12.59 16.40
N ILE A 742 -2.03 13.19 16.32
CA ILE A 742 -1.79 14.59 16.61
C ILE A 742 -0.85 15.19 15.58
N PHE A 743 -1.25 16.30 15.01
CA PHE A 743 -0.42 17.16 14.18
C PHE A 743 -0.27 18.50 14.85
N THR A 744 0.92 19.07 14.80
CA THR A 744 1.18 20.32 15.51
C THR A 744 2.22 21.15 14.78
N ARG A 745 2.13 22.47 14.97
CA ARG A 745 3.11 23.47 14.56
C ARG A 745 3.72 24.12 15.82
N PRO A 746 4.67 23.44 16.50
CA PRO A 746 5.21 23.93 17.77
C PRO A 746 5.85 25.29 17.65
N VAL A 747 6.53 25.54 16.53
CA VAL A 747 7.22 26.79 16.24
C VAL A 747 6.83 27.28 14.85
N VAL A 748 6.31 28.49 14.79
CA VAL A 748 6.04 29.21 13.52
C VAL A 748 6.57 30.63 13.69
N THR A 749 7.62 30.96 12.93
CA THR A 749 8.21 32.29 12.86
C THR A 749 8.28 32.75 11.40
N ARG A 750 8.77 33.95 11.14
CA ARG A 750 8.93 34.44 9.77
C ARG A 750 9.84 33.57 8.90
N ASP A 751 10.94 33.06 9.48
CA ASP A 751 11.98 32.34 8.74
C ASP A 751 12.06 30.84 9.11
N PHE A 752 11.33 30.39 10.13
CA PHE A 752 11.40 29.01 10.61
C PHE A 752 10.02 28.47 10.98
N THR A 753 9.70 27.30 10.43
CA THR A 753 8.50 26.52 10.76
C THR A 753 8.92 25.11 11.15
N TRP A 754 8.34 24.59 12.23
CA TRP A 754 8.45 23.20 12.62
C TRP A 754 7.06 22.57 12.59
N LEU A 755 6.91 21.55 11.76
CA LEU A 755 5.73 20.68 11.70
C LEU A 755 6.08 19.36 12.37
N PHE A 756 5.20 18.86 13.21
CA PHE A 756 5.37 17.57 13.87
C PHE A 756 4.07 16.78 13.82
N GLY A 757 4.15 15.53 13.41
CA GLY A 757 3.04 14.57 13.35
C GLY A 757 3.38 13.30 14.12
N PHE A 758 2.41 12.81 14.89
CA PHE A 758 2.49 11.53 15.58
C PHE A 758 1.17 10.80 15.45
N ASN A 759 1.23 9.51 15.18
CA ASN A 759 0.08 8.64 15.24
C ASN A 759 0.39 7.35 16.01
N ALA A 760 -0.63 6.82 16.66
CA ALA A 760 -0.54 5.59 17.43
C ALA A 760 -1.80 4.76 17.21
N THR A 761 -1.62 3.44 17.11
CA THR A 761 -2.73 2.49 17.00
C THR A 761 -2.48 1.32 17.93
N TRP A 762 -3.50 0.96 18.66
CA TRP A 762 -3.63 -0.31 19.34
C TRP A 762 -4.69 -1.13 18.61
N ASN A 763 -4.39 -2.40 18.29
CA ASN A 763 -5.33 -3.31 17.66
C ASN A 763 -5.23 -4.70 18.26
N ASP A 764 -6.37 -5.28 18.60
CA ASP A 764 -6.51 -6.65 19.04
C ASP A 764 -7.52 -7.41 18.20
N THR A 765 -7.14 -8.60 17.75
CA THR A 765 -7.95 -9.45 16.87
C THR A 765 -8.02 -10.84 17.46
N LYS A 766 -9.22 -11.42 17.52
CA LYS A 766 -9.42 -12.81 17.93
C LYS A 766 -10.47 -13.53 17.09
N ILE A 767 -10.30 -14.82 16.94
CA ILE A 767 -11.26 -15.73 16.36
C ILE A 767 -12.25 -16.11 17.45
N THR A 768 -13.55 -15.98 17.21
CA THR A 768 -14.58 -16.30 18.22
C THR A 768 -15.34 -17.58 17.90
N LYS A 769 -15.28 -18.06 16.63
CA LYS A 769 -15.91 -19.31 16.20
C LYS A 769 -15.18 -19.89 15.01
N LEU A 770 -15.04 -21.25 14.95
CA LEU A 770 -14.45 -21.96 13.82
C LEU A 770 -15.23 -23.21 13.38
N THR A 771 -16.22 -23.66 14.16
CA THR A 771 -16.98 -24.89 13.89
C THR A 771 -18.48 -24.60 13.89
N ALA A 772 -19.24 -25.42 13.18
CA ALA A 772 -20.70 -25.29 13.16
C ALA A 772 -21.33 -25.64 14.52
N VAL A 773 -20.78 -26.66 15.18
CA VAL A 773 -21.14 -27.10 16.53
C VAL A 773 -19.96 -26.80 17.43
N GLU A 774 -20.20 -26.26 18.61
CA GLU A 774 -19.13 -26.03 19.60
C GLU A 774 -18.50 -27.36 19.98
N ASP A 775 -17.18 -27.42 19.79
CA ASP A 775 -16.33 -28.55 20.14
C ASP A 775 -15.14 -28.02 20.95
N PRO A 776 -15.16 -28.20 22.27
CA PRO A 776 -14.08 -27.72 23.13
C PRO A 776 -12.73 -28.38 22.86
N ASP A 777 -12.74 -29.59 22.28
CA ASP A 777 -11.53 -30.38 21.96
C ASP A 777 -10.96 -30.03 20.58
N TYR A 778 -11.66 -29.17 19.81
CA TYR A 778 -11.21 -28.76 18.50
C TYR A 778 -10.05 -27.75 18.61
N LEU A 779 -8.85 -28.19 18.31
CA LEU A 779 -7.65 -27.35 18.41
C LEU A 779 -7.64 -26.17 17.44
N GLY A 780 -8.24 -26.31 16.26
CA GLY A 780 -8.25 -25.32 15.21
C GLY A 780 -7.65 -25.81 13.88
N VAL A 781 -7.39 -24.89 12.96
CA VAL A 781 -6.80 -25.18 11.63
C VAL A 781 -5.31 -24.85 11.66
N GLN A 782 -4.45 -25.86 11.54
CA GLN A 782 -3.00 -25.67 11.45
C GLN A 782 -2.62 -25.09 10.09
N ILE A 783 -1.79 -24.06 10.10
CA ILE A 783 -1.32 -23.31 8.94
C ILE A 783 0.15 -22.91 9.13
N GLY A 784 0.72 -22.17 8.18
CA GLY A 784 2.08 -21.65 8.32
C GLY A 784 3.14 -22.72 8.12
N GLY A 785 3.09 -23.40 6.97
CA GLY A 785 4.12 -24.36 6.57
C GLY A 785 5.50 -23.71 6.43
N ILE A 786 6.54 -24.45 6.79
CA ILE A 786 7.93 -24.00 6.77
C ILE A 786 8.76 -24.75 5.72
N SER A 787 9.73 -24.07 5.12
CA SER A 787 10.74 -24.70 4.30
C SER A 787 11.77 -25.45 5.19
N GLY A 788 12.27 -26.59 4.71
CA GLY A 788 13.19 -27.45 5.47
C GLY A 788 12.50 -28.46 6.39
N GLY A 789 11.32 -28.13 6.89
CA GLY A 789 10.49 -29.02 7.70
C GLY A 789 9.18 -29.36 6.98
N VAL A 790 9.25 -30.01 5.82
CA VAL A 790 8.09 -30.30 4.97
C VAL A 790 7.02 -31.06 5.76
N GLY A 791 5.79 -30.54 5.73
CA GLY A 791 4.65 -31.07 6.47
C GLY A 791 4.45 -30.48 7.87
N ASN A 792 5.40 -29.71 8.38
CA ASN A 792 5.23 -28.99 9.65
C ASN A 792 4.56 -27.64 9.46
N ASN A 793 3.51 -27.41 10.22
CA ASN A 793 2.82 -26.13 10.35
C ASN A 793 3.11 -25.54 11.73
N ILE A 794 3.57 -24.30 11.78
CA ILE A 794 3.98 -23.65 13.04
C ILE A 794 3.01 -22.57 13.50
N GLN A 795 1.89 -22.41 12.81
CA GLN A 795 0.82 -21.48 13.16
C GLN A 795 -0.53 -22.20 13.18
N ILE A 796 -1.49 -21.62 13.87
CA ILE A 796 -2.85 -22.15 13.98
C ILE A 796 -3.88 -21.03 14.00
N HIS A 797 -5.03 -21.29 13.41
CA HIS A 797 -6.27 -20.58 13.68
C HIS A 797 -7.03 -21.29 14.77
N SER A 798 -7.17 -20.70 15.95
CA SER A 798 -7.88 -21.27 17.12
C SER A 798 -8.85 -20.27 17.69
N VAL A 799 -9.97 -20.76 18.25
CA VAL A 799 -10.94 -19.95 18.99
C VAL A 799 -10.25 -19.29 20.19
N ASP A 800 -10.61 -18.03 20.49
CA ASP A 800 -10.07 -17.14 21.53
C ASP A 800 -8.63 -16.64 21.29
N TYR A 801 -8.01 -17.01 20.17
CA TYR A 801 -6.66 -16.57 19.82
C TYR A 801 -6.67 -15.69 18.57
N ALA A 802 -5.61 -14.93 18.40
CA ALA A 802 -5.38 -14.16 17.20
C ALA A 802 -5.17 -15.08 15.98
N PRO A 803 -5.59 -14.66 14.77
CA PRO A 803 -5.22 -15.38 13.54
C PRO A 803 -3.71 -15.56 13.44
N ASN A 804 -3.26 -16.70 12.90
CA ASN A 804 -1.85 -17.05 12.71
C ASN A 804 -1.04 -17.10 14.03
N SER A 805 -1.67 -17.36 15.17
CA SER A 805 -0.94 -17.59 16.43
C SER A 805 0.04 -18.76 16.25
N PHE A 806 1.26 -18.63 16.76
CA PHE A 806 2.24 -19.72 16.69
C PHE A 806 1.78 -20.91 17.52
N PHE A 807 2.02 -22.12 16.99
CA PHE A 807 1.59 -23.38 17.58
C PHE A 807 2.77 -24.34 17.61
N VAL A 808 3.43 -24.42 18.76
CA VAL A 808 4.77 -24.99 18.91
C VAL A 808 4.92 -25.66 20.28
N TRP A 809 5.98 -26.46 20.46
CA TRP A 809 6.38 -27.00 21.76
C TRP A 809 7.17 -25.99 22.58
N GLN A 810 6.98 -25.99 23.89
CA GLN A 810 7.72 -25.18 24.83
C GLN A 810 9.09 -25.81 25.08
N GLN A 811 10.17 -25.07 24.71
CA GLN A 811 11.55 -25.51 24.89
C GLN A 811 11.93 -25.58 26.38
N VAL A 812 12.70 -26.62 26.77
CA VAL A 812 13.38 -26.70 28.05
C VAL A 812 14.81 -26.18 27.93
N TYR A 813 15.27 -25.45 28.94
CA TYR A 813 16.59 -24.86 28.99
C TYR A 813 17.40 -25.40 30.16
N ASP A 814 18.73 -25.45 30.02
CA ASP A 814 19.67 -25.75 31.10
C ASP A 814 19.79 -24.57 32.08
N THR A 815 20.62 -24.76 33.13
CA THR A 815 20.86 -23.72 34.16
C THR A 815 21.59 -22.48 33.64
N ASP A 816 22.25 -22.60 32.51
CA ASP A 816 22.99 -21.50 31.85
C ASP A 816 22.13 -20.78 30.80
N GLY A 817 20.87 -21.24 30.58
CA GLY A 817 19.91 -20.69 29.64
C GLY A 817 20.07 -21.18 28.22
N ASN A 818 20.78 -22.27 27.95
CA ASN A 818 20.89 -22.89 26.65
C ASN A 818 19.74 -23.86 26.43
N PRO A 819 19.17 -23.93 25.21
CA PRO A 819 18.09 -24.88 24.93
C PRO A 819 18.63 -26.32 24.89
N ILE A 820 17.90 -27.23 25.50
CA ILE A 820 18.27 -28.68 25.49
C ILE A 820 17.60 -29.34 24.28
N GLU A 821 18.38 -29.92 23.38
CA GLU A 821 17.90 -30.60 22.18
C GLU A 821 16.89 -31.69 22.50
N GLY A 822 15.74 -31.68 21.81
CA GLY A 822 14.72 -32.72 21.91
C GLY A 822 13.95 -32.77 23.23
N LEU A 823 14.21 -31.83 24.15
CA LEU A 823 13.54 -31.79 25.45
C LEU A 823 12.51 -30.62 25.48
N TYR A 824 11.26 -30.99 25.63
CA TYR A 824 10.14 -30.04 25.69
C TYR A 824 9.34 -30.23 26.98
N VAL A 825 8.54 -29.23 27.32
CA VAL A 825 7.68 -29.31 28.49
C VAL A 825 6.47 -30.16 28.18
N ASP A 826 6.30 -31.24 28.96
CA ASP A 826 5.08 -32.06 28.99
C ASP A 826 3.97 -31.20 29.65
N ARG A 827 3.06 -30.68 28.81
CA ARG A 827 2.05 -29.70 29.26
C ARG A 827 0.77 -30.37 29.74
N ASN A 828 0.46 -31.56 29.24
CA ASN A 828 -0.70 -32.34 29.65
C ASN A 828 -0.38 -33.29 30.82
N GLY A 829 0.92 -33.57 31.12
CA GLY A 829 1.40 -34.39 32.23
C GLY A 829 1.22 -35.89 32.01
N ASP A 830 1.15 -36.34 30.73
CA ASP A 830 0.98 -37.75 30.41
C ASP A 830 2.31 -38.54 30.34
N GLY A 831 3.47 -37.85 30.39
CA GLY A 831 4.81 -38.40 30.34
C GLY A 831 5.37 -38.63 28.94
N GLU A 832 4.64 -38.22 27.89
CA GLU A 832 5.05 -38.30 26.49
C GLU A 832 4.96 -36.91 25.84
N ILE A 833 5.89 -36.53 24.96
CA ILE A 833 5.83 -35.30 24.17
C ILE A 833 5.17 -35.62 22.85
N THR A 834 3.95 -35.13 22.69
CA THR A 834 3.10 -35.34 21.50
C THR A 834 2.51 -34.05 20.97
N GLU A 835 1.63 -34.15 19.97
CA GLU A 835 0.89 -32.99 19.49
C GLU A 835 -0.03 -32.35 20.55
N ALA A 836 -0.38 -33.09 21.61
CA ALA A 836 -1.17 -32.60 22.72
C ALA A 836 -0.42 -31.59 23.61
N ASP A 837 0.92 -31.51 23.51
CA ASP A 837 1.78 -30.57 24.22
C ASP A 837 2.06 -29.30 23.42
N LEU A 838 1.61 -29.23 22.16
CA LEU A 838 1.67 -28.01 21.39
C LEU A 838 0.81 -26.93 22.02
N TYR A 839 1.34 -25.71 22.10
CA TYR A 839 0.63 -24.61 22.69
C TYR A 839 0.62 -23.36 21.81
N ARG A 840 -0.36 -22.50 22.04
CA ARG A 840 -0.52 -21.24 21.32
C ARG A 840 0.34 -20.17 21.99
N LEU A 841 1.28 -19.63 21.22
CA LEU A 841 2.24 -18.64 21.70
C LEU A 841 2.27 -17.45 20.76
N LYS A 842 1.98 -16.23 21.25
CA LYS A 842 2.20 -14.99 20.51
C LYS A 842 1.55 -14.94 19.11
N ARG A 843 1.71 -13.85 18.42
CA ARG A 843 1.14 -13.60 17.08
C ARG A 843 2.11 -12.81 16.19
N PRO A 844 2.06 -12.94 14.84
CA PRO A 844 2.90 -12.15 13.93
C PRO A 844 2.48 -10.69 13.83
N ALA A 845 1.20 -10.38 13.97
CA ALA A 845 0.70 -9.01 13.87
C ALA A 845 1.09 -8.17 15.10
N PRO A 846 1.51 -6.91 14.92
CA PRO A 846 1.82 -6.03 16.04
C PRO A 846 0.56 -5.68 16.84
N THR A 847 0.73 -5.55 18.15
CA THR A 847 -0.32 -5.04 19.05
C THR A 847 -0.39 -3.52 19.01
N TYR A 848 0.78 -2.87 18.94
CA TYR A 848 0.89 -1.41 18.85
C TYR A 848 1.74 -1.06 17.64
N TYR A 849 1.31 -0.04 16.90
CA TYR A 849 2.12 0.56 15.85
C TYR A 849 2.00 2.08 15.84
N PHE A 850 3.11 2.72 15.50
CA PHE A 850 3.29 4.16 15.62
C PHE A 850 3.91 4.71 14.34
N GLY A 851 3.52 5.94 14.02
CA GLY A 851 4.17 6.75 12.99
C GLY A 851 4.59 8.09 13.58
N ILE A 852 5.75 8.57 13.17
CA ILE A 852 6.29 9.86 13.55
C ILE A 852 6.80 10.59 12.32
N THR A 853 6.47 11.88 12.20
CA THR A 853 6.99 12.77 11.16
C THR A 853 7.44 14.07 11.79
N SER A 854 8.51 14.64 11.26
CA SER A 854 9.00 15.94 11.72
C SER A 854 9.64 16.67 10.54
N ASP A 855 9.10 17.84 10.23
CA ASP A 855 9.53 18.69 9.12
C ASP A 855 9.96 20.05 9.65
N PHE A 856 11.17 20.45 9.30
CA PHE A 856 11.76 21.73 9.65
C PHE A 856 11.99 22.55 8.38
N GLU A 857 11.37 23.70 8.29
CA GLU A 857 11.56 24.64 7.20
C GLU A 857 12.30 25.87 7.74
N TYR A 858 13.45 26.17 7.17
CA TYR A 858 14.22 27.37 7.46
C TYR A 858 14.55 28.12 6.19
N ARG A 859 13.81 29.20 5.90
CA ARG A 859 13.88 29.93 4.63
C ARG A 859 13.67 28.98 3.46
N ASN A 860 14.71 28.74 2.67
CA ASN A 860 14.69 27.85 1.50
C ASN A 860 15.14 26.40 1.81
N TRP A 861 15.56 26.10 3.04
CA TRP A 861 15.96 24.78 3.47
C TRP A 861 14.77 24.02 4.05
N ASN A 862 14.70 22.74 3.72
CA ASN A 862 13.78 21.79 4.32
C ASN A 862 14.57 20.57 4.87
N LEU A 863 14.32 20.20 6.13
CA LEU A 863 14.85 18.99 6.73
C LEU A 863 13.66 18.17 7.24
N SER A 864 13.53 16.94 6.77
CA SER A 864 12.37 16.07 7.06
C SER A 864 12.80 14.69 7.54
N PHE A 865 12.05 14.15 8.51
CA PHE A 865 12.21 12.80 9.04
C PHE A 865 10.86 12.09 9.05
N ALA A 866 10.86 10.81 8.68
CA ALA A 866 9.73 9.93 8.96
C ALA A 866 10.23 8.58 9.48
N GLY A 867 9.55 8.10 10.49
CA GLY A 867 9.86 6.81 11.10
C GLY A 867 8.61 6.15 11.65
N ARG A 868 8.73 4.85 11.92
CA ARG A 868 7.65 4.03 12.47
C ARG A 868 8.16 2.98 13.43
N ALA A 869 7.26 2.54 14.31
CA ALA A 869 7.55 1.44 15.22
C ALA A 869 6.39 0.45 15.23
N ASN A 870 6.73 -0.84 15.26
CA ASN A 870 5.81 -1.93 15.54
C ASN A 870 6.24 -2.60 16.85
N ILE A 871 5.29 -2.87 17.73
CA ILE A 871 5.56 -3.47 19.04
C ILE A 871 4.59 -4.63 19.29
N GLY A 872 5.15 -5.74 19.77
CA GLY A 872 4.38 -6.94 20.13
C GLY A 872 4.07 -7.84 18.94
N ASN A 873 4.80 -7.68 17.85
CA ASN A 873 4.86 -8.67 16.75
C ASN A 873 5.98 -9.66 17.00
N PHE A 874 5.77 -10.91 16.59
CA PHE A 874 6.74 -11.99 16.73
C PHE A 874 7.00 -12.62 15.37
N VAL A 875 8.21 -13.15 15.19
CA VAL A 875 8.66 -13.78 13.95
C VAL A 875 9.27 -15.15 14.27
N TYR A 876 8.81 -16.17 13.60
CA TYR A 876 9.49 -17.46 13.58
C TYR A 876 10.67 -17.37 12.61
N ASN A 877 11.88 -17.50 13.15
CA ASN A 877 13.12 -17.43 12.39
C ASN A 877 13.40 -18.78 11.75
N ASN A 878 12.78 -19.04 10.57
CA ASN A 878 12.98 -20.29 9.85
C ASN A 878 14.37 -20.40 9.23
N VAL A 879 15.06 -19.30 9.03
CA VAL A 879 16.46 -19.31 8.58
C VAL A 879 17.35 -20.01 9.62
N SER A 880 17.18 -19.63 10.91
CA SER A 880 17.90 -20.27 12.02
C SER A 880 17.39 -21.69 12.30
N SER A 881 16.08 -21.96 12.28
CA SER A 881 15.53 -23.30 12.54
C SER A 881 15.94 -24.32 11.47
N MET A 882 16.04 -23.88 10.21
CA MET A 882 16.43 -24.71 9.09
C MET A 882 17.95 -24.89 8.97
N ASN A 883 18.76 -23.88 9.33
CA ASN A 883 20.19 -23.86 9.12
C ASN A 883 21.00 -23.80 10.43
N GLY A 884 20.34 -23.87 11.58
CA GLY A 884 20.94 -23.81 12.89
C GLY A 884 21.23 -25.17 13.53
N GLU A 885 21.36 -26.24 12.75
CA GLU A 885 21.68 -27.59 13.22
C GLU A 885 23.05 -28.06 12.74
N LEU A 886 23.80 -28.69 13.61
CA LEU A 886 25.17 -29.11 13.32
C LEU A 886 25.23 -30.33 12.37
N SER A 887 24.18 -31.14 12.27
CA SER A 887 24.11 -32.28 11.31
C SER A 887 24.09 -31.80 9.85
N ARG A 888 23.73 -30.53 9.60
CA ARG A 888 23.76 -29.95 8.24
C ARG A 888 25.16 -29.79 7.67
N LEU A 889 26.18 -29.68 8.52
CA LEU A 889 27.56 -29.53 8.06
C LEU A 889 27.96 -30.65 7.09
N HIS A 890 27.43 -31.87 7.28
CA HIS A 890 27.59 -32.99 6.36
C HIS A 890 26.29 -33.76 6.21
N ARG A 891 25.81 -33.87 5.01
CA ARG A 891 24.62 -34.66 4.67
C ARG A 891 25.02 -36.05 4.16
N PRO A 892 24.77 -37.15 4.93
CA PRO A 892 25.16 -38.49 4.55
C PRO A 892 24.33 -39.05 3.39
N GLU A 893 23.07 -38.58 3.22
CA GLU A 893 22.18 -39.01 2.14
C GLU A 893 22.56 -38.29 0.81
N GLY A 894 23.52 -38.84 0.09
CA GLY A 894 24.13 -38.19 -1.07
C GLY A 894 25.21 -37.20 -0.63
N PRO A 895 26.34 -37.71 -0.11
CA PRO A 895 27.31 -36.94 0.67
C PRO A 895 27.76 -35.64 0.04
N TYR A 896 27.49 -34.53 0.73
CA TYR A 896 27.96 -33.19 0.42
C TYR A 896 28.10 -32.36 1.70
N LEU A 897 28.81 -31.23 1.61
CA LEU A 897 29.00 -30.27 2.69
C LEU A 897 28.11 -29.08 2.52
N SER A 898 27.55 -28.57 3.63
CA SER A 898 26.65 -27.40 3.65
C SER A 898 27.03 -26.47 4.78
N ASN A 899 26.93 -25.14 4.55
CA ASN A 899 27.14 -24.15 5.59
C ASN A 899 25.95 -24.09 6.56
N ILE A 900 26.16 -23.47 7.71
CA ILE A 900 25.19 -23.26 8.77
C ILE A 900 25.24 -21.81 9.23
N THR A 901 24.19 -21.36 9.91
CA THR A 901 24.19 -20.09 10.61
C THR A 901 25.17 -20.12 11.79
N ARG A 902 25.86 -19.00 12.06
CA ARG A 902 26.88 -18.96 13.12
C ARG A 902 26.28 -19.21 14.51
N ASP A 903 25.06 -18.84 14.76
CA ASP A 903 24.36 -19.09 16.02
C ASP A 903 24.16 -20.57 16.32
N ALA A 904 24.20 -21.46 15.32
CA ALA A 904 24.16 -22.92 15.51
C ALA A 904 25.26 -23.41 16.46
N LEU A 905 26.45 -22.79 16.46
CA LEU A 905 27.55 -23.15 17.33
C LEU A 905 27.25 -22.88 18.80
N SER A 906 26.51 -21.82 19.10
CA SER A 906 26.10 -21.48 20.47
C SER A 906 24.81 -22.20 20.89
N ILE A 907 23.91 -22.49 19.94
CA ILE A 907 22.66 -23.24 20.17
C ILE A 907 23.01 -24.70 20.48
N GLY A 908 23.94 -25.31 19.73
CA GLY A 908 24.43 -26.64 19.95
C GLY A 908 23.50 -27.78 19.49
N PHE A 909 22.38 -27.48 18.83
CA PHE A 909 21.49 -28.52 18.29
C PHE A 909 22.20 -29.32 17.19
N ASN A 910 22.16 -30.67 17.35
CA ASN A 910 22.66 -31.56 16.33
C ASN A 910 21.60 -31.86 15.27
N ASN A 911 20.34 -31.98 15.67
CA ASN A 911 19.22 -32.28 14.78
C ASN A 911 18.19 -31.15 14.78
N ALA A 912 17.34 -31.16 13.74
CA ALA A 912 16.31 -30.15 13.56
C ALA A 912 15.29 -30.14 14.70
N GLN A 913 14.94 -28.94 15.18
CA GLN A 913 13.96 -28.70 16.24
C GLN A 913 12.85 -27.77 15.74
N TYR A 914 12.23 -28.06 14.59
CA TYR A 914 11.32 -27.15 13.87
C TYR A 914 10.16 -26.63 14.71
N LEU A 915 9.57 -27.45 15.57
CA LEU A 915 8.41 -27.04 16.39
C LEU A 915 8.79 -26.40 17.72
N SER A 916 10.07 -26.06 17.94
CA SER A 916 10.52 -25.39 19.17
C SER A 916 10.14 -23.92 19.19
N ASP A 917 9.61 -23.41 20.30
CA ASP A 917 9.34 -22.01 20.55
C ASP A 917 10.61 -21.14 20.64
N PHE A 918 11.77 -21.77 20.76
CA PHE A 918 13.10 -21.12 20.72
C PHE A 918 13.28 -20.23 19.47
N PHE A 919 12.72 -20.63 18.34
CA PHE A 919 12.83 -19.91 17.08
C PHE A 919 11.82 -18.78 16.93
N ILE A 920 10.89 -18.61 17.88
CA ILE A 920 9.95 -17.47 17.89
C ILE A 920 10.61 -16.29 18.59
N GLN A 921 10.97 -15.27 17.82
CA GLN A 921 11.72 -14.12 18.28
C GLN A 921 10.85 -12.86 18.32
N ASP A 922 11.17 -11.94 19.24
CA ASP A 922 10.56 -10.62 19.28
C ASP A 922 10.92 -9.84 18.01
N GLY A 923 9.92 -9.60 17.16
CA GLY A 923 10.01 -8.84 15.91
C GLY A 923 9.73 -7.35 16.07
N SER A 924 9.61 -6.84 17.30
CA SER A 924 9.40 -5.42 17.55
C SER A 924 10.56 -4.59 17.00
N PHE A 925 10.24 -3.44 16.40
CA PHE A 925 11.26 -2.58 15.81
C PHE A 925 10.87 -1.11 15.83
N PHE A 926 11.87 -0.25 15.73
CA PHE A 926 11.77 1.12 15.26
C PHE A 926 12.58 1.27 13.97
N LYS A 927 11.97 1.81 12.92
CA LYS A 927 12.59 2.03 11.61
C LYS A 927 12.54 3.51 11.25
N MET A 928 13.68 4.07 10.87
CA MET A 928 13.76 5.39 10.26
C MET A 928 13.59 5.22 8.74
N ASP A 929 12.39 5.54 8.27
CA ASP A 929 12.01 5.31 6.86
C ASP A 929 12.76 6.25 5.93
N HIS A 930 12.86 7.55 6.26
CA HIS A 930 13.69 8.48 5.52
C HIS A 930 14.21 9.65 6.37
N ILE A 931 15.34 10.20 5.92
CA ILE A 931 15.92 11.47 6.35
C ILE A 931 16.18 12.27 5.07
N THR A 932 15.56 13.45 4.94
CA THR A 932 15.64 14.29 3.75
C THR A 932 16.19 15.66 4.09
N LEU A 933 17.14 16.14 3.29
CA LEU A 933 17.60 17.54 3.31
C LEU A 933 17.40 18.13 1.92
N GLY A 934 16.61 19.20 1.83
CA GLY A 934 16.26 19.84 0.58
C GLY A 934 16.55 21.34 0.58
N TYR A 935 16.71 21.90 -0.61
CA TYR A 935 16.86 23.33 -0.83
C TYR A 935 16.05 23.79 -2.05
N ASN A 936 15.31 24.88 -1.90
CA ASN A 936 14.52 25.49 -2.96
C ASN A 936 15.23 26.71 -3.55
N PHE A 937 15.67 26.60 -4.80
CA PHE A 937 16.26 27.67 -5.57
C PHE A 937 15.16 28.40 -6.34
N GLN A 938 14.90 29.64 -6.01
CA GLN A 938 13.87 30.47 -6.66
C GLN A 938 14.45 31.22 -7.85
N ASN A 939 13.69 31.30 -8.95
CA ASN A 939 14.01 32.11 -10.16
C ASN A 939 15.36 31.75 -10.84
N VAL A 940 15.72 30.46 -10.89
CA VAL A 940 17.02 29.98 -11.36
C VAL A 940 17.29 30.28 -12.84
N LEU A 941 16.27 30.14 -13.70
CA LEU A 941 16.31 30.36 -15.16
C LEU A 941 15.46 31.56 -15.61
N GLY A 942 15.10 32.44 -14.68
CA GLY A 942 14.24 33.60 -14.94
C GLY A 942 13.04 33.67 -14.00
N SER A 943 12.23 34.73 -14.08
CA SER A 943 11.07 34.89 -13.20
C SER A 943 10.04 33.77 -13.40
N GLY A 944 9.73 33.03 -12.34
CA GLY A 944 8.75 31.95 -12.35
C GLY A 944 9.33 30.53 -12.42
N THR A 945 10.67 30.37 -12.51
CA THR A 945 11.31 29.05 -12.53
C THR A 945 11.79 28.69 -11.12
N ASN A 946 11.30 27.57 -10.59
CA ASN A 946 11.70 27.05 -9.28
C ASN A 946 12.41 25.71 -9.45
N LEU A 947 13.53 25.55 -8.75
CA LEU A 947 14.30 24.32 -8.72
C LEU A 947 14.40 23.82 -7.27
N TYR A 948 13.80 22.68 -6.97
CA TYR A 948 13.98 22.00 -5.68
C TYR A 948 14.94 20.84 -5.85
N VAL A 949 15.97 20.80 -5.01
CA VAL A 949 16.96 19.71 -4.98
C VAL A 949 17.00 19.14 -3.57
N SER A 950 16.93 17.82 -3.45
CA SER A 950 17.02 17.15 -2.14
C SER A 950 17.86 15.88 -2.19
N GLY A 951 18.60 15.67 -1.08
CA GLY A 951 19.25 14.41 -0.75
C GLY A 951 18.43 13.64 0.28
N VAL A 952 18.24 12.34 0.04
CA VAL A 952 17.42 11.47 0.92
C VAL A 952 18.22 10.22 1.25
N VAL A 953 18.23 9.83 2.53
CA VAL A 953 18.61 8.48 2.96
C VAL A 953 17.33 7.74 3.33
N GLN A 954 16.94 6.77 2.51
CA GLN A 954 15.75 5.93 2.72
C GLN A 954 16.14 4.61 3.38
N ASN A 955 15.31 4.07 4.26
CA ASN A 955 15.62 2.91 5.12
C ASN A 955 16.91 3.15 5.91
N ALA A 956 17.03 4.33 6.56
CA ALA A 956 18.29 4.81 7.13
C ALA A 956 18.85 3.86 8.20
N PHE A 957 18.00 3.37 9.12
CA PHE A 957 18.35 2.35 10.11
C PHE A 957 17.12 1.66 10.69
N VAL A 958 17.34 0.48 11.26
CA VAL A 958 16.35 -0.31 12.01
C VAL A 958 16.93 -0.65 13.38
N LEU A 959 16.16 -0.42 14.44
CA LEU A 959 16.48 -0.84 15.80
C LEU A 959 15.53 -1.98 16.17
N THR A 960 16.09 -3.18 16.41
CA THR A 960 15.31 -4.39 16.70
C THR A 960 16.13 -5.38 17.52
N LYS A 961 15.44 -6.28 18.23
CA LYS A 961 16.03 -7.46 18.86
C LYS A 961 16.03 -8.69 17.96
N TYR A 962 15.33 -8.63 16.83
CA TYR A 962 15.24 -9.72 15.88
C TYR A 962 16.62 -10.04 15.27
N LYS A 963 17.01 -11.32 15.29
CA LYS A 963 18.33 -11.76 14.82
C LYS A 963 18.40 -11.95 13.30
N GLY A 964 17.26 -12.22 12.63
CA GLY A 964 17.19 -12.36 11.17
C GLY A 964 17.52 -11.09 10.39
N MET A 965 17.33 -11.10 9.08
CA MET A 965 17.70 -9.97 8.20
C MET A 965 16.83 -8.74 8.41
N ASP A 966 15.52 -8.91 8.52
CA ASP A 966 14.55 -7.82 8.68
C ASP A 966 13.38 -8.31 9.58
N PRO A 967 13.00 -7.55 10.62
CA PRO A 967 11.89 -7.92 11.51
C PRO A 967 10.51 -7.75 10.87
N GLU A 968 10.43 -7.09 9.72
CA GLU A 968 9.18 -6.76 9.05
C GLU A 968 8.76 -7.89 8.11
N VAL A 969 8.30 -9.01 8.70
CA VAL A 969 7.85 -10.21 8.01
C VAL A 969 6.34 -10.34 8.15
N GLY A 970 5.60 -10.10 7.06
CA GLY A 970 4.12 -10.03 7.08
C GLY A 970 3.44 -11.34 7.47
N SER A 971 3.99 -12.49 7.06
CA SER A 971 3.49 -13.83 7.44
C SER A 971 3.85 -14.23 8.87
N GLY A 972 4.85 -13.55 9.48
CA GLY A 972 5.47 -13.98 10.73
C GLY A 972 6.46 -15.13 10.60
N ILE A 973 6.76 -15.61 9.38
CA ILE A 973 7.71 -16.68 9.11
C ILE A 973 8.81 -16.16 8.18
N ASP A 974 10.04 -16.07 8.67
CA ASP A 974 11.18 -15.64 7.87
C ASP A 974 11.81 -16.83 7.12
N ASN A 975 11.49 -16.93 5.83
CA ASN A 975 12.01 -17.94 4.90
C ASN A 975 13.09 -17.37 3.97
N ASN A 976 14.06 -16.59 4.45
CA ASN A 976 15.03 -15.85 3.64
C ASN A 976 14.37 -14.73 2.80
N ILE A 977 13.85 -13.73 3.48
CA ILE A 977 13.26 -12.55 2.82
C ILE A 977 14.30 -11.85 1.91
N TYR A 978 13.86 -11.36 0.77
CA TYR A 978 14.68 -10.47 -0.07
C TYR A 978 15.00 -9.20 0.73
N PRO A 979 16.28 -8.92 1.06
CA PRO A 979 16.61 -7.84 1.98
C PRO A 979 16.22 -6.47 1.41
N ARG A 980 15.63 -5.62 2.24
CA ARG A 980 15.33 -4.23 1.87
C ARG A 980 16.62 -3.43 1.81
N PRO A 981 16.91 -2.75 0.68
CA PRO A 981 18.12 -1.95 0.56
C PRO A 981 18.04 -0.66 1.38
N ARG A 982 19.22 -0.12 1.72
CA ARG A 982 19.35 1.29 2.08
C ARG A 982 19.58 2.09 0.81
N ASN A 983 18.78 3.13 0.60
CA ASN A 983 18.83 3.92 -0.62
C ASN A 983 19.41 5.32 -0.32
N PHE A 984 20.38 5.73 -1.12
CA PHE A 984 20.92 7.09 -1.16
C PHE A 984 20.36 7.77 -2.40
N VAL A 985 19.52 8.77 -2.20
CA VAL A 985 18.68 9.33 -3.26
C VAL A 985 18.99 10.80 -3.47
N LEU A 986 19.12 11.21 -4.72
CA LEU A 986 19.15 12.60 -5.16
C LEU A 986 17.87 12.86 -5.97
N SER A 987 17.06 13.82 -5.52
CA SER A 987 15.84 14.24 -6.24
C SER A 987 15.97 15.67 -6.73
N VAL A 988 15.46 15.92 -7.92
CA VAL A 988 15.44 17.21 -8.59
C VAL A 988 14.03 17.45 -9.13
N ASN A 989 13.40 18.55 -8.72
CA ASN A 989 12.12 19.00 -9.26
C ASN A 989 12.30 20.41 -9.84
N LEU A 990 11.96 20.58 -11.11
CA LEU A 990 12.06 21.83 -11.85
C LEU A 990 10.69 22.21 -12.38
N GLN A 991 10.22 23.40 -12.01
CA GLN A 991 8.95 23.99 -12.49
C GLN A 991 9.23 25.25 -13.29
N PHE A 992 8.59 25.40 -14.46
CA PHE A 992 8.76 26.57 -15.35
C PHE A 992 7.53 26.84 -16.24
#